data_d364b16f9a5fb049da8a739e364524a9
#
_entry.id   d364b16f9a5fb049da8a739e364524a9
#
_cell.length_a   1.000
_cell.length_b   1.000
_cell.length_c   1.000
_cell.angle_alpha   90.00
_cell.angle_beta   90.00
_cell.angle_gamma   90.00
#
_symmetry.space_group_name_H-M   'P 1'
#
loop_
_entity.id
_entity.type
_entity.pdbx_description
1 polymer ?
#
loop_
_entity_poly.entity_id
_entity_poly.type
_entity_poly.pdbx_seq_one_letter_code
_entity_poly.pdbx_strand_id
1 'polypeptide(L)'
;MAQAGLLLLPRRGECQLPASLLDEETEVHSIRVRFVDSKSFREDDLLDRIALSAQRGSDRLARSVAFLPFVSEPPMRGFDPLELQRDVVRIREFYRENGFPEAEVRYEVSMEEGRNRVDVEFLITEGRPRILVSVAYLTPDGAPVEDVLPAEITPAWRRLLHELNSHLGKRLGVPVRREVEGAPIRWLMDRGYPSPTADGELELDPTGLRAGLKVRIDPGMRGRVASVNVLGLESVDETAVLREVPIRVGDWFAAGRVRDGRQRIASLAIIRAVTAEVVPAEGHPSGVSVLYRVREARPRSLSGFVGYSTVGGLSLGAEWEHRNVGGRARTLLVSGTGETGILGGFAGSTDRYLRGAISLRQPFLFVSGLSLVASPFGEYRDDYRDRSWEAGIDATLVYQIGPLRAVSLRARVAKRGVLEYRVGEGDFRMAGIPDIGEVVDSLADHMVVSAFTLSGTLERLDDPVDPRQGFVLQPSLEITAPLGFPTNEYFKAELWGSLFHTLRSRIGVAANLRAGRVFPFGNSVPPAESDGLLQILQLRDVNLTSGGPLDVRGWASRLLGPKVPEVEAGSGEPAAPSASRYLPLGGLARISGGVEVRFPFPVLASGLEGHLFLDGGRVWSPDDRYPQLSGSFAQSGGYASTGGGLGIGTPVGPIRITVGYKLNPSPLDLRDPGEVLALYLAGESILDAKPRNSRRFQFHLTVGRAF
;
A
#
# COMPACT_ATOMS: atom_id res chain seq x y z
N MET A 1 53.58 -31.28 11.27
CA MET A 1 54.05 -30.48 12.40
C MET A 1 52.92 -29.56 12.83
N ALA A 2 52.46 -29.79 14.07
CA ALA A 2 51.68 -28.99 15.00
C ALA A 2 50.53 -28.15 14.44
N GLN A 3 49.33 -28.73 14.53
CA GLN A 3 48.09 -27.98 14.69
C GLN A 3 48.03 -27.39 16.09
N ALA A 4 48.09 -26.06 16.21
CA ALA A 4 47.78 -25.35 17.44
C ALA A 4 46.26 -25.24 17.56
N GLY A 5 45.65 -26.12 18.34
CA GLY A 5 44.29 -26.00 18.79
C GLY A 5 44.16 -24.81 19.76
N LEU A 6 43.48 -23.78 19.34
CA LEU A 6 43.08 -22.68 20.21
C LEU A 6 41.95 -23.17 21.11
N LEU A 7 42.30 -23.64 22.29
CA LEU A 7 41.37 -23.87 23.41
C LEU A 7 40.82 -22.50 23.87
N LEU A 8 39.64 -22.15 23.38
CA LEU A 8 38.85 -21.05 23.95
C LEU A 8 38.39 -21.48 25.35
N LEU A 9 39.01 -20.89 26.35
CA LEU A 9 38.58 -21.04 27.76
C LEU A 9 37.13 -20.57 27.91
N PRO A 10 36.22 -21.30 28.58
CA PRO A 10 34.86 -20.87 28.84
C PRO A 10 34.89 -19.59 29.68
N ARG A 11 33.97 -18.66 29.34
CA ARG A 11 33.69 -17.47 30.17
C ARG A 11 33.25 -17.96 31.56
N ARG A 12 33.83 -17.35 32.59
CA ARG A 12 33.49 -17.67 34.00
C ARG A 12 31.99 -17.65 34.21
N GLY A 13 31.40 -18.79 34.67
CA GLY A 13 30.03 -18.87 35.17
C GLY A 13 29.02 -19.61 34.30
N GLU A 14 29.42 -20.23 33.18
CA GLU A 14 28.52 -21.02 32.33
C GLU A 14 28.73 -22.53 32.58
N CYS A 15 27.70 -23.21 33.06
CA CYS A 15 27.68 -24.67 33.19
C CYS A 15 26.98 -25.29 31.99
N GLN A 16 27.66 -26.10 31.19
CA GLN A 16 27.04 -26.89 30.13
C GLN A 16 26.29 -28.08 30.77
N LEU A 17 24.96 -28.02 30.74
CA LEU A 17 24.10 -29.08 31.24
C LEU A 17 23.50 -29.89 30.09
N PRO A 18 23.30 -31.21 30.24
CA PRO A 18 22.49 -31.96 29.30
C PRO A 18 21.07 -31.38 29.25
N ALA A 19 20.58 -31.08 28.05
CA ALA A 19 19.24 -30.52 27.85
C ALA A 19 18.11 -31.35 28.49
N SER A 20 18.34 -32.64 28.72
CA SER A 20 17.41 -33.56 29.35
C SER A 20 17.19 -33.33 30.86
N LEU A 21 17.99 -32.49 31.49
CA LEU A 21 17.87 -32.15 32.92
C LEU A 21 17.08 -30.86 33.16
N LEU A 22 16.67 -30.17 32.08
CA LEU A 22 15.92 -28.92 32.12
C LEU A 22 14.45 -29.19 31.81
N ASP A 23 13.56 -28.41 32.40
CA ASP A 23 12.12 -28.54 32.30
C ASP A 23 11.45 -27.26 31.77
N GLU A 24 10.13 -27.31 31.57
CA GLU A 24 9.32 -26.20 31.10
C GLU A 24 9.29 -24.99 32.05
N GLU A 25 9.73 -25.13 33.30
CA GLU A 25 9.85 -24.03 34.26
C GLU A 25 11.13 -23.20 34.02
N THR A 26 12.07 -23.73 33.24
CA THR A 26 13.32 -23.04 32.88
C THR A 26 13.07 -22.02 31.75
N GLU A 27 13.35 -20.74 31.98
CA GLU A 27 13.13 -19.66 31.03
C GLU A 27 14.19 -19.66 29.91
N VAL A 28 13.79 -19.63 28.63
CA VAL A 28 14.71 -19.43 27.50
C VAL A 28 15.06 -17.95 27.39
N HIS A 29 16.30 -17.61 27.77
CA HIS A 29 16.77 -16.23 27.79
C HIS A 29 17.18 -15.70 26.42
N SER A 30 17.98 -16.47 25.67
CA SER A 30 18.38 -16.13 24.32
C SER A 30 18.52 -17.36 23.43
N ILE A 31 18.31 -17.17 22.13
CA ILE A 31 18.59 -18.16 21.10
C ILE A 31 19.48 -17.49 20.08
N ARG A 32 20.62 -18.14 19.77
CA ARG A 32 21.60 -17.64 18.80
C ARG A 32 21.94 -18.72 17.79
N VAL A 33 22.41 -18.29 16.63
CA VAL A 33 22.93 -19.17 15.59
C VAL A 33 24.38 -18.80 15.33
N ARG A 34 25.27 -19.77 15.45
CA ARG A 34 26.69 -19.64 15.12
C ARG A 34 27.03 -20.51 13.93
N PHE A 35 27.53 -19.89 12.89
CA PHE A 35 28.02 -20.58 11.70
C PHE A 35 29.51 -20.97 11.94
N VAL A 36 29.80 -22.25 11.75
CA VAL A 36 31.14 -22.80 12.03
C VAL A 36 32.06 -22.63 10.81
N ASP A 37 31.52 -22.85 9.59
CA ASP A 37 32.29 -22.81 8.34
C ASP A 37 31.89 -21.63 7.42
N SER A 38 30.70 -21.67 6.86
CA SER A 38 30.20 -20.66 5.92
C SER A 38 28.82 -20.15 6.38
N LYS A 39 28.38 -19.02 5.77
CA LYS A 39 27.09 -18.42 6.06
C LYS A 39 26.35 -18.11 4.76
N SER A 40 25.51 -19.05 4.33
CA SER A 40 24.70 -18.91 3.11
C SER A 40 23.32 -18.33 3.35
N PHE A 41 22.83 -18.39 4.60
CA PHE A 41 21.51 -17.88 5.02
C PHE A 41 21.66 -16.90 6.17
N ARG A 42 20.63 -16.07 6.34
CA ARG A 42 20.58 -15.12 7.45
C ARG A 42 20.13 -15.86 8.73
N GLU A 43 20.59 -15.41 9.86
CA GLU A 43 20.18 -15.96 11.16
C GLU A 43 18.66 -15.89 11.35
N ASP A 44 18.05 -14.76 10.94
CA ASP A 44 16.60 -14.56 11.02
C ASP A 44 15.82 -15.62 10.23
N ASP A 45 16.33 -16.04 9.04
CA ASP A 45 15.69 -17.07 8.18
C ASP A 45 15.62 -18.44 8.88
N LEU A 46 16.54 -18.71 9.80
CA LEU A 46 16.61 -19.93 10.58
C LEU A 46 15.79 -19.82 11.85
N LEU A 47 15.85 -18.66 12.55
CA LEU A 47 15.08 -18.41 13.75
C LEU A 47 13.57 -18.37 13.50
N ASP A 48 13.14 -17.96 12.29
CA ASP A 48 11.72 -17.99 11.90
C ASP A 48 11.17 -19.41 11.68
N ARG A 49 12.04 -20.43 11.62
CA ARG A 49 11.65 -21.84 11.38
C ARG A 49 11.60 -22.69 12.63
N ILE A 50 12.20 -22.23 13.72
CA ILE A 50 12.20 -22.93 14.99
C ILE A 50 10.95 -22.58 15.80
N ALA A 51 10.49 -23.53 16.60
CA ALA A 51 9.37 -23.35 17.51
C ALA A 51 9.82 -22.81 18.87
N LEU A 52 11.03 -23.17 19.30
CA LEU A 52 11.60 -22.66 20.54
C LEU A 52 11.75 -21.14 20.42
N SER A 53 11.32 -20.41 21.43
CA SER A 53 11.35 -18.96 21.39
C SER A 53 11.93 -18.36 22.68
N ALA A 54 12.88 -17.45 22.53
CA ALA A 54 13.46 -16.75 23.66
C ALA A 54 12.51 -15.72 24.27
N GLN A 55 12.68 -15.47 25.56
CA GLN A 55 11.99 -14.40 26.26
C GLN A 55 12.47 -13.05 25.75
N ARG A 56 11.54 -12.20 25.32
CA ARG A 56 11.86 -10.88 24.79
C ARG A 56 12.10 -9.88 25.93
N GLY A 57 12.99 -8.91 25.69
CA GLY A 57 13.19 -7.80 26.64
C GLY A 57 11.90 -7.02 26.94
N SER A 58 11.00 -6.93 25.94
CA SER A 58 9.65 -6.36 26.06
C SER A 58 8.76 -7.15 27.05
N ASP A 59 8.91 -8.46 27.12
CA ASP A 59 8.13 -9.31 28.02
C ASP A 59 8.50 -9.04 29.49
N ARG A 60 9.76 -8.69 29.77
CA ARG A 60 10.22 -8.26 31.09
C ARG A 60 9.65 -6.91 31.47
N LEU A 61 9.66 -5.95 30.56
CA LEU A 61 9.03 -4.64 30.76
C LEU A 61 7.52 -4.78 30.96
N ALA A 62 6.84 -5.61 30.15
CA ALA A 62 5.42 -5.87 30.31
C ALA A 62 5.09 -6.49 31.68
N ARG A 63 5.89 -7.44 32.19
CA ARG A 63 5.72 -7.97 33.54
C ARG A 63 5.95 -6.92 34.63
N SER A 64 6.90 -6.00 34.47
CA SER A 64 7.16 -4.94 35.47
C SER A 64 6.02 -3.94 35.58
N VAL A 65 5.17 -3.81 34.54
CA VAL A 65 4.01 -2.92 34.49
C VAL A 65 2.66 -3.67 34.45
N ALA A 66 2.67 -5.00 34.67
CA ALA A 66 1.46 -5.85 34.65
C ALA A 66 0.46 -5.53 35.78
N PHE A 67 0.85 -4.70 36.76
CA PHE A 67 -0.07 -4.16 37.76
C PHE A 67 -1.11 -3.18 37.18
N LEU A 68 -0.91 -2.69 35.94
CA LEU A 68 -1.88 -1.83 35.25
C LEU A 68 -3.01 -2.68 34.65
N PRO A 69 -4.29 -2.27 34.81
CA PRO A 69 -5.44 -3.11 34.47
C PRO A 69 -5.61 -3.41 32.97
N PHE A 70 -4.82 -2.79 32.10
CA PHE A 70 -4.85 -2.96 30.65
C PHE A 70 -3.57 -3.62 30.10
N VAL A 71 -2.64 -4.07 30.95
CA VAL A 71 -1.44 -4.77 30.55
C VAL A 71 -1.61 -6.26 30.85
N SER A 72 -1.63 -7.08 29.80
CA SER A 72 -1.66 -8.53 29.94
C SER A 72 -0.27 -9.06 30.29
N GLU A 73 -0.21 -9.96 31.27
CA GLU A 73 1.04 -10.64 31.59
C GLU A 73 1.48 -11.53 30.41
N PRO A 74 2.70 -11.36 29.88
CA PRO A 74 3.16 -12.17 28.77
C PRO A 74 3.38 -13.63 29.21
N PRO A 75 3.08 -14.61 28.34
CA PRO A 75 3.26 -16.01 28.66
C PRO A 75 4.73 -16.32 28.96
N MET A 76 4.98 -17.17 29.94
CA MET A 76 6.31 -17.75 30.19
C MET A 76 6.70 -18.62 29.00
N ARG A 77 7.92 -18.45 28.52
CA ARG A 77 8.48 -19.23 27.41
C ARG A 77 9.47 -20.21 28.02
N GLY A 78 8.92 -21.35 28.43
CA GLY A 78 9.69 -22.44 29.04
C GLY A 78 10.56 -23.16 28.01
N PHE A 79 11.56 -23.84 28.52
CA PHE A 79 12.46 -24.67 27.73
C PHE A 79 11.84 -26.06 27.51
N ASP A 80 11.65 -26.46 26.26
CA ASP A 80 11.20 -27.78 25.87
C ASP A 80 12.33 -28.54 25.17
N PRO A 81 12.93 -29.58 25.80
CA PRO A 81 13.99 -30.39 25.21
C PRO A 81 13.57 -31.09 23.92
N LEU A 82 12.30 -31.51 23.82
CA LEU A 82 11.79 -32.17 22.61
C LEU A 82 11.64 -31.19 21.44
N GLU A 83 11.16 -29.98 21.70
CA GLU A 83 11.10 -28.95 20.68
C GLU A 83 12.49 -28.52 20.22
N LEU A 84 13.47 -28.45 21.13
CA LEU A 84 14.86 -28.17 20.72
C LEU A 84 15.39 -29.24 19.75
N GLN A 85 15.15 -30.53 20.02
CA GLN A 85 15.53 -31.60 19.09
C GLN A 85 14.80 -31.51 17.76
N ARG A 86 13.52 -31.18 17.77
CA ARG A 86 12.73 -30.97 16.56
C ARG A 86 13.27 -29.76 15.75
N ASP A 87 13.68 -28.71 16.44
CA ASP A 87 14.26 -27.53 15.81
C ASP A 87 15.59 -27.83 15.13
N VAL A 88 16.44 -28.67 15.72
CA VAL A 88 17.65 -29.18 15.07
C VAL A 88 17.30 -29.89 13.76
N VAL A 89 16.27 -30.72 13.75
CA VAL A 89 15.82 -31.43 12.53
C VAL A 89 15.25 -30.43 11.52
N ARG A 90 14.45 -29.43 11.95
CA ARG A 90 13.89 -28.40 11.07
C ARG A 90 14.98 -27.59 10.37
N ILE A 91 16.00 -27.15 11.12
CA ILE A 91 17.13 -26.40 10.55
C ILE A 91 17.92 -27.29 9.58
N ARG A 92 18.22 -28.53 9.94
CA ARG A 92 18.95 -29.47 9.10
C ARG A 92 18.18 -29.76 7.79
N GLU A 93 16.89 -29.98 7.86
CA GLU A 93 16.05 -30.23 6.68
C GLU A 93 15.99 -28.98 5.78
N PHE A 94 15.87 -27.79 6.38
CA PHE A 94 15.97 -26.55 5.63
C PHE A 94 17.27 -26.44 4.81
N TYR A 95 18.42 -26.82 5.40
CA TYR A 95 19.68 -26.81 4.69
C TYR A 95 19.71 -27.85 3.57
N ARG A 96 19.18 -29.06 3.79
CA ARG A 96 19.08 -30.11 2.78
C ARG A 96 18.19 -29.70 1.62
N GLU A 97 17.01 -29.15 1.91
CA GLU A 97 16.10 -28.60 0.90
C GLU A 97 16.74 -27.49 0.08
N ASN A 98 17.62 -26.73 0.68
CA ASN A 98 18.33 -25.65 0.02
C ASN A 98 19.69 -26.05 -0.58
N GLY A 99 19.95 -27.37 -0.74
CA GLY A 99 21.09 -27.87 -1.48
C GLY A 99 22.38 -28.04 -0.69
N PHE A 100 22.29 -28.21 0.63
CA PHE A 100 23.42 -28.59 1.51
C PHE A 100 23.20 -29.98 2.09
N PRO A 101 23.54 -31.05 1.35
CA PRO A 101 23.25 -32.43 1.79
C PRO A 101 24.03 -32.84 3.03
N GLU A 102 25.22 -32.26 3.25
CA GLU A 102 26.15 -32.58 4.32
C GLU A 102 25.94 -31.68 5.57
N ALA A 103 24.89 -30.85 5.60
CA ALA A 103 24.69 -29.90 6.69
C ALA A 103 24.51 -30.64 8.04
N GLU A 104 25.28 -30.22 9.02
CA GLU A 104 25.21 -30.66 10.41
C GLU A 104 24.73 -29.51 11.28
N VAL A 105 23.79 -29.80 12.17
CA VAL A 105 23.28 -28.86 13.14
C VAL A 105 23.44 -29.50 14.53
N ARG A 106 24.18 -28.81 15.37
CA ARG A 106 24.37 -29.14 16.77
C ARG A 106 23.82 -28.02 17.63
N TYR A 107 23.68 -28.23 18.91
CA TYR A 107 23.30 -27.16 19.84
C TYR A 107 24.14 -27.24 21.12
N GLU A 108 24.28 -26.08 21.75
CA GLU A 108 24.84 -25.95 23.08
C GLU A 108 23.80 -25.20 23.93
N VAL A 109 23.60 -25.69 25.18
CA VAL A 109 22.72 -25.07 26.16
C VAL A 109 23.58 -24.68 27.36
N SER A 110 23.55 -23.43 27.71
CA SER A 110 24.27 -22.88 28.86
C SER A 110 23.29 -22.26 29.84
N MET A 111 23.51 -22.51 31.15
CA MET A 111 22.67 -21.99 32.21
C MET A 111 23.35 -20.82 32.93
N GLU A 112 22.61 -19.73 33.19
CA GLU A 112 23.08 -18.59 33.95
C GLU A 112 23.12 -18.96 35.46
N GLU A 113 24.30 -18.90 36.08
CA GLU A 113 24.45 -19.25 37.52
C GLU A 113 23.53 -18.37 38.39
N GLY A 114 22.76 -19.06 39.27
CA GLY A 114 21.85 -18.40 40.21
C GLY A 114 20.52 -17.93 39.62
N ARG A 115 20.22 -18.26 38.36
CA ARG A 115 18.96 -17.95 37.69
C ARG A 115 18.45 -19.17 36.94
N ASN A 116 17.12 -19.42 36.99
CA ASN A 116 16.50 -20.50 36.21
C ASN A 116 16.31 -20.06 34.73
N ARG A 117 17.46 -19.83 34.02
CA ARG A 117 17.51 -19.32 32.67
C ARG A 117 18.56 -20.02 31.82
N VAL A 118 18.21 -20.28 30.57
CA VAL A 118 19.11 -20.92 29.61
C VAL A 118 19.30 -20.06 28.36
N ASP A 119 20.53 -20.10 27.86
CA ASP A 119 20.88 -19.62 26.51
C ASP A 119 21.09 -20.84 25.63
N VAL A 120 20.46 -20.81 24.45
CA VAL A 120 20.56 -21.88 23.45
C VAL A 120 21.34 -21.33 22.26
N GLU A 121 22.40 -22.03 21.86
CA GLU A 121 23.19 -21.70 20.68
C GLU A 121 23.18 -22.88 19.68
N PHE A 122 22.64 -22.63 18.47
CA PHE A 122 22.71 -23.58 17.37
C PHE A 122 24.03 -23.42 16.63
N LEU A 123 24.81 -24.52 16.53
CA LEU A 123 26.06 -24.59 15.82
C LEU A 123 25.81 -25.23 14.47
N ILE A 124 26.02 -24.48 13.41
CA ILE A 124 25.71 -24.94 12.06
C ILE A 124 27.01 -25.06 11.25
N THR A 125 27.23 -26.27 10.74
CA THR A 125 28.24 -26.56 9.72
C THR A 125 27.49 -26.83 8.43
N GLU A 126 27.53 -25.89 7.48
CA GLU A 126 26.77 -26.00 6.21
C GLU A 126 27.31 -27.13 5.32
N GLY A 127 28.62 -27.33 5.35
CA GLY A 127 29.29 -28.23 4.45
C GLY A 127 29.31 -27.71 3.02
N ARG A 128 29.56 -28.58 2.07
CA ARG A 128 29.68 -28.22 0.62
C ARG A 128 28.29 -28.23 -0.04
N PRO A 129 27.96 -27.21 -0.86
CA PRO A 129 26.68 -27.17 -1.57
C PRO A 129 26.71 -28.19 -2.74
N ARG A 130 25.55 -28.79 -2.99
CA ARG A 130 25.32 -29.57 -4.21
C ARG A 130 25.10 -28.64 -5.39
N ILE A 131 25.84 -28.83 -6.46
CA ILE A 131 25.85 -27.97 -7.65
C ILE A 131 25.21 -28.71 -8.84
N LEU A 132 24.29 -28.02 -9.53
CA LEU A 132 23.69 -28.49 -10.76
C LEU A 132 24.70 -28.33 -11.91
N VAL A 133 25.17 -29.45 -12.51
CA VAL A 133 26.20 -29.43 -13.57
C VAL A 133 25.62 -29.67 -14.95
N SER A 134 24.50 -30.39 -15.07
CA SER A 134 23.85 -30.65 -16.35
C SER A 134 22.34 -30.81 -16.17
N VAL A 135 21.59 -30.46 -17.21
CA VAL A 135 20.15 -30.74 -17.32
C VAL A 135 19.92 -31.32 -18.73
N ALA A 136 19.23 -32.45 -18.80
CA ALA A 136 18.80 -33.04 -20.05
C ALA A 136 17.27 -33.22 -20.04
N TYR A 137 16.61 -32.78 -21.13
CA TYR A 137 15.18 -32.95 -21.33
C TYR A 137 14.92 -33.98 -22.39
N LEU A 138 14.43 -35.13 -21.99
CA LEU A 138 14.30 -36.32 -22.82
C LEU A 138 12.82 -36.74 -22.83
N THR A 139 12.39 -37.35 -23.93
CA THR A 139 11.16 -38.11 -24.00
C THR A 139 11.27 -39.41 -23.18
N PRO A 140 10.16 -40.08 -22.85
CA PRO A 140 10.21 -41.40 -22.23
C PRO A 140 11.12 -42.42 -22.95
N ASP A 141 11.20 -42.33 -24.29
CA ASP A 141 12.06 -43.19 -25.14
C ASP A 141 13.53 -42.75 -25.16
N GLY A 142 13.87 -41.67 -24.49
CA GLY A 142 15.24 -41.15 -24.36
C GLY A 142 15.70 -40.23 -25.50
N ALA A 143 14.84 -39.87 -26.44
CA ALA A 143 15.11 -38.85 -27.45
C ALA A 143 15.02 -37.44 -26.89
N PRO A 144 15.70 -36.44 -27.45
CA PRO A 144 15.48 -35.03 -27.04
C PRO A 144 14.01 -34.62 -27.24
N VAL A 145 13.42 -33.91 -26.24
CA VAL A 145 12.03 -33.40 -26.34
C VAL A 145 11.83 -32.52 -27.57
N GLU A 146 12.89 -31.82 -27.98
CA GLU A 146 12.87 -30.95 -29.16
C GLU A 146 12.45 -31.67 -30.44
N ASP A 147 12.85 -32.95 -30.60
CA ASP A 147 12.61 -33.74 -31.80
C ASP A 147 11.13 -34.11 -32.01
N VAL A 148 10.35 -34.12 -30.93
CA VAL A 148 8.90 -34.42 -30.97
C VAL A 148 8.04 -33.17 -31.01
N LEU A 149 8.63 -31.97 -30.86
CA LEU A 149 7.88 -30.71 -30.88
C LEU A 149 7.69 -30.22 -32.33
N PRO A 150 6.55 -29.60 -32.65
CA PRO A 150 6.32 -28.95 -33.93
C PRO A 150 7.37 -27.86 -34.20
N ALA A 151 7.81 -27.78 -35.46
CA ALA A 151 8.85 -26.81 -35.88
C ALA A 151 8.52 -25.36 -35.55
N GLU A 152 7.24 -25.00 -35.49
CA GLU A 152 6.75 -23.63 -35.16
C GLU A 152 7.05 -23.20 -33.73
N ILE A 153 7.13 -24.14 -32.78
CA ILE A 153 7.36 -23.81 -31.34
C ILE A 153 8.79 -24.17 -30.91
N THR A 154 9.55 -24.93 -31.69
CA THR A 154 10.93 -25.35 -31.38
C THR A 154 11.88 -24.16 -31.10
N PRO A 155 11.84 -23.03 -31.83
CA PRO A 155 12.71 -21.87 -31.50
C PRO A 155 12.38 -21.25 -30.13
N ALA A 156 11.13 -21.31 -29.72
CA ALA A 156 10.73 -20.83 -28.40
C ALA A 156 11.10 -21.81 -27.28
N TRP A 157 11.12 -23.11 -27.56
CA TRP A 157 11.66 -24.16 -26.68
C TRP A 157 13.15 -23.94 -26.40
N ARG A 158 13.96 -23.73 -27.44
CA ARG A 158 15.38 -23.42 -27.28
C ARG A 158 15.66 -22.21 -26.43
N ARG A 159 14.83 -21.16 -26.54
CA ARG A 159 14.91 -19.97 -25.65
C ARG A 159 14.67 -20.33 -24.19
N LEU A 160 13.64 -21.13 -23.92
CA LEU A 160 13.37 -21.63 -22.56
C LEU A 160 14.57 -22.41 -22.02
N LEU A 161 15.16 -23.33 -22.83
CA LEU A 161 16.32 -24.08 -22.41
C LEU A 161 17.53 -23.18 -22.11
N HIS A 162 17.73 -22.14 -22.92
CA HIS A 162 18.78 -21.15 -22.66
C HIS A 162 18.57 -20.39 -21.33
N GLU A 163 17.32 -20.02 -20.98
CA GLU A 163 16.99 -19.41 -19.71
C GLU A 163 17.25 -20.37 -18.54
N LEU A 164 16.83 -21.63 -18.67
CA LEU A 164 17.03 -22.67 -17.65
C LEU A 164 18.49 -23.02 -17.44
N ASN A 165 19.33 -22.95 -18.49
CA ASN A 165 20.78 -23.14 -18.38
C ASN A 165 21.47 -22.12 -17.48
N SER A 166 20.81 -20.99 -17.19
CA SER A 166 21.30 -20.02 -16.19
C SER A 166 21.38 -20.60 -14.77
N HIS A 167 20.74 -21.75 -14.51
CA HIS A 167 20.81 -22.46 -13.24
C HIS A 167 22.03 -23.42 -13.17
N LEU A 168 22.69 -23.71 -14.27
CA LEU A 168 23.93 -24.50 -14.26
C LEU A 168 25.03 -23.78 -13.48
N GLY A 169 25.79 -24.55 -12.72
CA GLY A 169 26.81 -24.01 -11.80
C GLY A 169 26.23 -23.41 -10.49
N LYS A 170 24.92 -23.34 -10.35
CA LYS A 170 24.29 -22.87 -9.11
C LYS A 170 23.96 -24.02 -8.15
N ARG A 171 23.78 -23.68 -6.90
CA ARG A 171 23.38 -24.62 -5.85
C ARG A 171 22.03 -25.25 -6.17
N LEU A 172 21.97 -26.57 -6.14
CA LEU A 172 20.76 -27.35 -6.43
C LEU A 172 19.98 -27.60 -5.13
N GLY A 173 19.07 -26.70 -4.82
CA GLY A 173 18.03 -26.89 -3.79
C GLY A 173 16.67 -27.18 -4.43
N VAL A 174 15.68 -27.48 -3.58
CA VAL A 174 14.27 -27.72 -4.00
C VAL A 174 13.71 -26.60 -4.88
N PRO A 175 13.95 -25.31 -4.62
CA PRO A 175 13.43 -24.24 -5.50
C PRO A 175 13.98 -24.32 -6.93
N VAL A 176 15.29 -24.54 -7.08
CA VAL A 176 15.92 -24.66 -8.41
C VAL A 176 15.46 -25.93 -9.11
N ARG A 177 15.43 -27.07 -8.40
CA ARG A 177 14.91 -28.32 -8.95
C ARG A 177 13.47 -28.18 -9.45
N ARG A 178 12.57 -27.61 -8.62
CA ARG A 178 11.17 -27.38 -8.98
C ARG A 178 11.01 -26.47 -10.19
N GLU A 179 11.87 -25.47 -10.33
CA GLU A 179 11.86 -24.59 -11.51
C GLU A 179 12.31 -25.31 -12.75
N VAL A 180 13.42 -26.02 -12.71
CA VAL A 180 13.98 -26.76 -13.84
C VAL A 180 13.05 -27.89 -14.30
N GLU A 181 12.39 -28.59 -13.39
CA GLU A 181 11.40 -29.65 -13.72
C GLU A 181 10.07 -29.06 -14.17
N GLY A 182 9.60 -27.98 -13.54
CA GLY A 182 8.25 -27.44 -13.72
C GLY A 182 8.10 -26.42 -14.85
N ALA A 183 9.15 -25.65 -15.16
CA ALA A 183 9.06 -24.63 -16.22
C ALA A 183 8.74 -25.23 -17.61
N PRO A 184 9.36 -26.35 -18.04
CA PRO A 184 9.00 -27.01 -19.28
C PRO A 184 7.54 -27.46 -19.35
N ILE A 185 7.01 -27.99 -18.26
CA ILE A 185 5.60 -28.42 -18.16
C ILE A 185 4.68 -27.20 -18.32
N ARG A 186 4.89 -26.13 -17.57
CA ARG A 186 4.11 -24.89 -17.70
C ARG A 186 4.19 -24.32 -19.11
N TRP A 187 5.37 -24.37 -19.72
CA TRP A 187 5.59 -23.90 -21.09
C TRP A 187 4.81 -24.71 -22.13
N LEU A 188 4.79 -26.06 -22.00
CA LEU A 188 4.01 -26.95 -22.85
C LEU A 188 2.50 -26.73 -22.67
N MET A 189 2.04 -26.59 -21.43
CA MET A 189 0.64 -26.30 -21.12
C MET A 189 0.14 -24.99 -21.74
N ASP A 190 1.01 -24.02 -21.94
CA ASP A 190 0.67 -22.76 -22.59
C ASP A 190 0.74 -22.81 -24.12
N ARG A 191 1.13 -23.97 -24.71
CA ARG A 191 1.32 -24.14 -26.16
C ARG A 191 0.59 -25.33 -26.77
N GLY A 192 -0.48 -25.73 -26.13
CA GLY A 192 -1.39 -26.70 -26.67
C GLY A 192 -1.35 -28.08 -26.02
N TYR A 193 -0.49 -28.32 -25.06
CA TYR A 193 -0.39 -29.61 -24.40
C TYR A 193 -1.14 -29.58 -23.06
N PRO A 194 -2.34 -30.17 -22.96
CA PRO A 194 -3.17 -30.01 -21.76
C PRO A 194 -2.69 -30.82 -20.56
N SER A 195 -2.02 -31.95 -20.80
CA SER A 195 -1.62 -32.90 -19.74
C SER A 195 -0.19 -33.43 -19.94
N PRO A 196 0.81 -32.56 -20.06
CA PRO A 196 2.18 -33.01 -20.11
C PRO A 196 2.61 -33.55 -18.76
N THR A 197 3.41 -34.61 -18.73
CA THR A 197 3.99 -35.16 -17.50
C THR A 197 5.51 -35.03 -17.52
N ALA A 198 6.11 -34.91 -16.34
CA ALA A 198 7.54 -34.92 -16.19
C ALA A 198 7.96 -35.76 -14.98
N ASP A 199 9.06 -36.48 -15.13
CA ASP A 199 9.72 -37.21 -14.06
C ASP A 199 11.21 -36.83 -14.06
N GLY A 200 11.71 -36.31 -12.94
CA GLY A 200 13.06 -35.81 -12.77
C GLY A 200 13.94 -36.78 -12.01
N GLU A 201 14.89 -37.41 -12.71
CA GLU A 201 15.91 -38.31 -12.16
C GLU A 201 17.20 -37.54 -11.85
N LEU A 202 17.67 -37.67 -10.61
CA LEU A 202 18.89 -37.02 -10.14
C LEU A 202 20.07 -37.95 -10.23
N GLU A 203 21.05 -37.61 -11.07
CA GLU A 203 22.32 -38.33 -11.19
C GLU A 203 23.38 -37.63 -10.34
N LEU A 204 23.88 -38.31 -9.33
CA LEU A 204 24.91 -37.78 -8.43
C LEU A 204 26.29 -38.34 -8.84
N ASP A 205 27.29 -37.49 -8.76
CA ASP A 205 28.69 -37.93 -8.84
C ASP A 205 29.07 -38.76 -7.60
N PRO A 206 30.22 -39.44 -7.57
CA PRO A 206 30.64 -40.24 -6.43
C PRO A 206 30.76 -39.46 -5.11
N THR A 207 30.92 -38.13 -5.18
CA THR A 207 31.00 -37.28 -3.99
C THR A 207 29.62 -36.82 -3.49
N GLY A 208 28.56 -37.00 -4.27
CA GLY A 208 27.19 -36.51 -3.97
C GLY A 208 27.03 -35.01 -4.09
N LEU A 209 28.05 -34.27 -4.54
CA LEU A 209 28.07 -32.80 -4.55
C LEU A 209 27.85 -32.21 -5.94
N ARG A 210 28.01 -32.99 -7.00
CA ARG A 210 27.68 -32.58 -8.36
C ARG A 210 26.52 -33.40 -8.86
N ALA A 211 25.51 -32.73 -9.36
CA ALA A 211 24.26 -33.34 -9.78
C ALA A 211 23.95 -33.04 -11.24
N GLY A 212 23.71 -34.06 -12.04
CA GLY A 212 23.00 -33.98 -13.29
C GLY A 212 21.53 -34.22 -13.06
N LEU A 213 20.64 -33.54 -13.77
CA LEU A 213 19.22 -33.74 -13.74
C LEU A 213 18.72 -34.19 -15.11
N LYS A 214 18.18 -35.41 -15.18
CA LYS A 214 17.49 -35.93 -16.37
C LYS A 214 15.98 -35.77 -16.15
N VAL A 215 15.36 -34.91 -16.94
CA VAL A 215 13.91 -34.69 -16.89
C VAL A 215 13.26 -35.40 -18.07
N ARG A 216 12.57 -36.50 -17.78
CA ARG A 216 11.80 -37.23 -18.79
C ARG A 216 10.44 -36.56 -18.90
N ILE A 217 10.16 -36.05 -20.11
CA ILE A 217 8.90 -35.32 -20.38
C ILE A 217 8.12 -36.07 -21.45
N ASP A 218 6.91 -36.47 -21.11
CA ASP A 218 5.91 -36.86 -22.11
C ASP A 218 5.00 -35.62 -22.38
N PRO A 219 5.12 -34.99 -23.55
CA PRO A 219 4.28 -33.85 -23.89
C PRO A 219 2.80 -34.23 -24.00
N GLY A 220 2.50 -35.49 -24.29
CA GLY A 220 1.16 -35.94 -24.64
C GLY A 220 0.67 -35.40 -25.99
N MET A 221 -0.63 -35.48 -26.22
CA MET A 221 -1.25 -34.96 -27.44
C MET A 221 -1.48 -33.47 -27.39
N ARG A 222 -1.10 -32.77 -28.47
CA ARG A 222 -1.41 -31.35 -28.64
C ARG A 222 -2.88 -31.16 -28.95
N GLY A 223 -3.62 -30.40 -28.16
CA GLY A 223 -5.06 -30.28 -28.20
C GLY A 223 -5.58 -28.86 -28.50
N ARG A 224 -6.71 -28.83 -29.22
CA ARG A 224 -7.50 -27.60 -29.41
C ARG A 224 -8.68 -27.58 -28.46
N VAL A 225 -9.12 -26.36 -28.12
CA VAL A 225 -10.32 -26.17 -27.32
C VAL A 225 -11.54 -26.54 -28.14
N ALA A 226 -12.24 -27.59 -27.73
CA ALA A 226 -13.45 -28.07 -28.36
C ALA A 226 -14.72 -27.37 -27.79
N SER A 227 -14.70 -27.08 -26.47
CA SER A 227 -15.79 -26.33 -25.83
C SER A 227 -15.30 -25.50 -24.64
N VAL A 228 -16.03 -24.44 -24.34
CA VAL A 228 -15.87 -23.62 -23.13
C VAL A 228 -17.23 -23.49 -22.48
N ASN A 229 -17.38 -24.00 -21.28
CA ASN A 229 -18.66 -24.08 -20.58
C ASN A 229 -18.56 -23.45 -19.19
N VAL A 230 -19.66 -22.89 -18.71
CA VAL A 230 -19.78 -22.34 -17.35
C VAL A 230 -20.91 -23.09 -16.63
N LEU A 231 -20.62 -23.61 -15.45
CA LEU A 231 -21.61 -24.31 -14.61
C LEU A 231 -21.79 -23.58 -13.27
N GLY A 232 -22.99 -23.66 -12.72
CA GLY A 232 -23.31 -23.09 -11.41
C GLY A 232 -23.81 -21.65 -11.47
N LEU A 233 -24.19 -21.15 -12.64
CA LEU A 233 -24.93 -19.91 -12.82
C LEU A 233 -26.37 -20.06 -12.34
N GLU A 234 -26.87 -19.10 -11.57
CA GLU A 234 -28.25 -19.06 -11.06
C GLU A 234 -29.01 -17.84 -11.60
N SER A 235 -28.36 -16.69 -11.61
CA SER A 235 -28.98 -15.41 -11.96
C SER A 235 -28.24 -14.63 -13.05
N VAL A 236 -27.03 -15.03 -13.38
CA VAL A 236 -26.20 -14.36 -14.39
C VAL A 236 -26.31 -15.05 -15.72
N ASP A 237 -26.49 -14.28 -16.79
CA ASP A 237 -26.46 -14.81 -18.16
C ASP A 237 -25.08 -15.40 -18.48
N GLU A 238 -25.07 -16.63 -19.01
CA GLU A 238 -23.81 -17.31 -19.37
C GLU A 238 -22.96 -16.48 -20.34
N THR A 239 -23.59 -15.81 -21.29
CA THR A 239 -22.91 -14.91 -22.24
C THR A 239 -22.17 -13.77 -21.55
N ALA A 240 -22.66 -13.30 -20.40
CA ALA A 240 -22.02 -12.26 -19.62
C ALA A 240 -20.72 -12.75 -18.95
N VAL A 241 -20.60 -14.04 -18.69
CA VAL A 241 -19.41 -14.66 -18.13
C VAL A 241 -18.43 -15.09 -19.23
N LEU A 242 -18.94 -15.74 -20.29
CA LEU A 242 -18.11 -16.25 -21.39
C LEU A 242 -17.34 -15.16 -22.14
N ARG A 243 -17.88 -13.95 -22.25
CA ARG A 243 -17.17 -12.82 -22.89
C ARG A 243 -15.92 -12.36 -22.12
N GLU A 244 -15.82 -12.68 -20.83
CA GLU A 244 -14.61 -12.40 -20.04
C GLU A 244 -13.51 -13.45 -20.28
N VAL A 245 -13.83 -14.58 -20.89
CA VAL A 245 -12.88 -15.67 -21.13
C VAL A 245 -12.04 -15.38 -22.38
N PRO A 246 -10.70 -15.33 -22.26
CA PRO A 246 -9.83 -14.98 -23.38
C PRO A 246 -9.50 -16.15 -24.32
N ILE A 247 -9.99 -17.37 -24.01
CA ILE A 247 -9.81 -18.56 -24.85
C ILE A 247 -11.11 -18.90 -25.57
N ARG A 248 -11.01 -19.28 -26.86
CA ARG A 248 -12.16 -19.58 -27.73
C ARG A 248 -12.09 -21.00 -28.24
N VAL A 249 -13.26 -21.51 -28.64
CA VAL A 249 -13.35 -22.79 -29.36
C VAL A 249 -12.53 -22.73 -30.65
N GLY A 250 -11.71 -23.76 -30.91
CA GLY A 250 -10.79 -23.83 -32.03
C GLY A 250 -9.36 -23.32 -31.73
N ASP A 251 -9.15 -22.53 -30.68
CA ASP A 251 -7.82 -22.11 -30.26
C ASP A 251 -6.97 -23.31 -29.82
N TRP A 252 -5.65 -23.20 -29.95
CA TRP A 252 -4.77 -24.10 -29.23
C TRP A 252 -4.95 -23.89 -27.72
N PHE A 253 -5.00 -25.00 -26.98
CA PHE A 253 -5.06 -24.93 -25.52
C PHE A 253 -3.90 -24.10 -24.97
N ALA A 254 -4.19 -23.28 -23.96
CA ALA A 254 -3.20 -22.50 -23.24
C ALA A 254 -3.65 -22.33 -21.78
N ALA A 255 -2.93 -22.98 -20.86
CA ALA A 255 -3.26 -22.97 -19.44
C ALA A 255 -3.24 -21.54 -18.85
N GLY A 256 -2.36 -20.67 -19.33
CA GLY A 256 -2.32 -19.25 -18.96
C GLY A 256 -3.63 -18.54 -19.30
N ARG A 257 -4.16 -18.73 -20.51
CA ARG A 257 -5.47 -18.13 -20.91
C ARG A 257 -6.63 -18.67 -20.07
N VAL A 258 -6.59 -19.95 -19.69
CA VAL A 258 -7.62 -20.53 -18.79
C VAL A 258 -7.53 -19.90 -17.42
N ARG A 259 -6.31 -19.72 -16.86
CA ARG A 259 -6.11 -19.02 -15.58
C ARG A 259 -6.56 -17.56 -15.65
N ASP A 260 -6.23 -16.85 -16.73
CA ASP A 260 -6.68 -15.48 -16.96
C ASP A 260 -8.20 -15.39 -17.01
N GLY A 261 -8.86 -16.32 -17.72
CA GLY A 261 -10.31 -16.44 -17.76
C GLY A 261 -10.90 -16.63 -16.35
N ARG A 262 -10.34 -17.54 -15.57
CA ARG A 262 -10.73 -17.73 -14.17
C ARG A 262 -10.59 -16.44 -13.35
N GLN A 263 -9.49 -15.71 -13.47
CA GLN A 263 -9.28 -14.45 -12.75
C GLN A 263 -10.29 -13.38 -13.16
N ARG A 264 -10.57 -13.23 -14.46
CA ARG A 264 -11.54 -12.26 -14.99
C ARG A 264 -12.96 -12.58 -14.55
N ILE A 265 -13.36 -13.86 -14.59
CA ILE A 265 -14.65 -14.30 -14.05
C ILE A 265 -14.71 -14.00 -12.54
N ALA A 266 -13.64 -14.27 -11.78
CA ALA A 266 -13.57 -13.98 -10.35
C ALA A 266 -13.65 -12.47 -10.03
N SER A 267 -13.30 -11.59 -10.97
CA SER A 267 -13.40 -10.13 -10.81
C SER A 267 -14.82 -9.58 -10.98
N LEU A 268 -15.76 -10.38 -11.47
CA LEU A 268 -17.17 -10.00 -11.52
C LEU A 268 -17.75 -9.96 -10.09
N ALA A 269 -18.30 -8.84 -9.68
CA ALA A 269 -18.79 -8.62 -8.30
C ALA A 269 -19.80 -9.66 -7.82
N ILE A 270 -20.57 -10.25 -8.76
CA ILE A 270 -21.56 -11.28 -8.47
C ILE A 270 -20.94 -12.68 -8.28
N ILE A 271 -19.71 -12.92 -8.70
CA ILE A 271 -19.06 -14.22 -8.57
C ILE A 271 -18.27 -14.29 -7.25
N ARG A 272 -18.64 -15.23 -6.40
CA ARG A 272 -17.98 -15.47 -5.11
C ARG A 272 -16.76 -16.38 -5.21
N ALA A 273 -16.86 -17.40 -6.06
CA ALA A 273 -15.79 -18.37 -6.27
C ALA A 273 -15.86 -18.92 -7.69
N VAL A 274 -14.70 -19.24 -8.26
CA VAL A 274 -14.58 -19.89 -9.56
C VAL A 274 -13.41 -20.85 -9.57
N THR A 275 -13.64 -22.07 -10.06
CA THR A 275 -12.61 -23.05 -10.41
C THR A 275 -12.63 -23.28 -11.92
N ALA A 276 -11.46 -23.64 -12.46
CA ALA A 276 -11.36 -24.02 -13.87
C ALA A 276 -10.80 -25.45 -13.96
N GLU A 277 -11.48 -26.28 -14.70
CA GLU A 277 -11.11 -27.67 -14.98
C GLU A 277 -10.90 -27.83 -16.50
N VAL A 278 -9.93 -28.65 -16.85
CA VAL A 278 -9.66 -29.02 -18.26
C VAL A 278 -9.85 -30.53 -18.37
N VAL A 279 -10.79 -30.93 -19.20
CA VAL A 279 -11.13 -32.34 -19.39
C VAL A 279 -11.00 -32.71 -20.86
N PRO A 280 -10.68 -33.96 -21.22
CA PRO A 280 -10.76 -34.42 -22.60
C PRO A 280 -12.14 -34.17 -23.18
N ALA A 281 -12.21 -33.74 -24.44
CA ALA A 281 -13.48 -33.53 -25.11
C ALA A 281 -14.06 -34.87 -25.65
N GLU A 282 -15.32 -35.14 -25.35
CA GLU A 282 -16.02 -36.33 -25.89
C GLU A 282 -16.02 -36.31 -27.41
N GLY A 283 -15.65 -37.43 -28.04
CA GLY A 283 -15.65 -37.56 -29.50
C GLY A 283 -14.50 -36.86 -30.25
N HIS A 284 -13.57 -36.23 -29.56
CA HIS A 284 -12.43 -35.55 -30.17
C HIS A 284 -11.12 -36.00 -29.50
N PRO A 285 -10.33 -36.90 -30.10
CA PRO A 285 -9.17 -37.53 -29.46
C PRO A 285 -8.10 -36.51 -28.97
N SER A 286 -7.97 -35.36 -29.64
CA SER A 286 -7.05 -34.28 -29.26
C SER A 286 -7.77 -33.02 -28.80
N GLY A 287 -9.09 -33.06 -28.60
CA GLY A 287 -9.88 -31.94 -28.13
C GLY A 287 -9.90 -31.83 -26.61
N VAL A 288 -9.95 -30.59 -26.09
CA VAL A 288 -10.14 -30.34 -24.67
C VAL A 288 -11.36 -29.44 -24.44
N SER A 289 -12.09 -29.76 -23.41
CA SER A 289 -13.20 -28.95 -22.90
C SER A 289 -12.72 -28.18 -21.67
N VAL A 290 -12.90 -26.86 -21.68
CA VAL A 290 -12.62 -25.99 -20.54
C VAL A 290 -13.91 -25.74 -19.79
N LEU A 291 -13.94 -26.12 -18.52
CA LEU A 291 -15.11 -26.03 -17.67
C LEU A 291 -14.84 -25.07 -16.50
N TYR A 292 -15.56 -23.95 -16.46
CA TYR A 292 -15.55 -23.04 -15.32
C TYR A 292 -16.73 -23.37 -14.40
N ARG A 293 -16.44 -23.77 -13.15
CA ARG A 293 -17.47 -23.93 -12.12
C ARG A 293 -17.51 -22.68 -11.27
N VAL A 294 -18.63 -22.00 -11.27
CA VAL A 294 -18.83 -20.75 -10.56
C VAL A 294 -19.82 -20.92 -9.42
N ARG A 295 -19.68 -20.07 -8.42
CA ARG A 295 -20.64 -19.89 -7.33
C ARG A 295 -20.95 -18.41 -7.22
N GLU A 296 -22.23 -18.07 -7.37
CA GLU A 296 -22.69 -16.69 -7.25
C GLU A 296 -22.70 -16.21 -5.78
N ALA A 297 -22.46 -14.92 -5.60
CA ALA A 297 -22.65 -14.23 -4.34
C ALA A 297 -24.12 -13.76 -4.23
N ARG A 298 -24.53 -13.37 -3.05
CA ARG A 298 -25.83 -12.70 -2.90
C ARG A 298 -25.86 -11.44 -3.76
N PRO A 299 -26.89 -11.23 -4.58
CA PRO A 299 -26.91 -10.12 -5.52
C PRO A 299 -27.01 -8.75 -4.84
N ARG A 300 -27.51 -8.69 -3.60
CA ARG A 300 -27.67 -7.45 -2.85
C ARG A 300 -26.88 -7.49 -1.57
N SER A 301 -26.26 -6.35 -1.23
CA SER A 301 -25.58 -6.15 0.05
C SER A 301 -25.83 -4.73 0.54
N LEU A 302 -25.83 -4.57 1.85
CA LEU A 302 -25.83 -3.30 2.55
C LEU A 302 -24.62 -3.29 3.47
N SER A 303 -23.79 -2.27 3.39
CA SER A 303 -22.63 -2.06 4.23
C SER A 303 -22.63 -0.65 4.79
N GLY A 304 -21.98 -0.46 5.92
CA GLY A 304 -21.79 0.84 6.53
C GLY A 304 -20.48 0.90 7.27
N PHE A 305 -19.97 2.10 7.48
CA PHE A 305 -18.78 2.34 8.27
C PHE A 305 -18.92 3.56 9.16
N VAL A 306 -18.15 3.56 10.23
CA VAL A 306 -17.97 4.70 11.14
C VAL A 306 -16.48 4.91 11.28
N GLY A 307 -16.03 6.14 11.18
CA GLY A 307 -14.64 6.54 11.34
C GLY A 307 -14.50 7.83 12.12
N TYR A 308 -13.27 8.13 12.52
CA TYR A 308 -12.94 9.39 13.16
C TYR A 308 -11.56 9.87 12.72
N SER A 309 -11.45 11.17 12.48
CA SER A 309 -10.17 11.84 12.27
C SER A 309 -10.16 13.22 12.92
N THR A 310 -8.98 13.72 13.26
CA THR A 310 -8.83 15.09 13.76
C THR A 310 -9.11 16.16 12.69
N VAL A 311 -9.26 15.77 11.43
CA VAL A 311 -9.54 16.66 10.29
C VAL A 311 -11.03 16.78 10.02
N GLY A 312 -11.69 15.66 9.72
CA GLY A 312 -13.11 15.62 9.34
C GLY A 312 -14.05 15.31 10.50
N GLY A 313 -13.50 15.08 11.72
CA GLY A 313 -14.30 14.66 12.87
C GLY A 313 -14.86 13.25 12.69
N LEU A 314 -16.08 13.03 13.12
CA LEU A 314 -16.81 11.78 12.96
C LEU A 314 -17.23 11.62 11.50
N SER A 315 -16.86 10.50 10.88
CA SER A 315 -17.27 10.13 9.53
C SER A 315 -18.20 8.92 9.54
N LEU A 316 -19.20 8.98 8.69
CA LEU A 316 -20.23 7.95 8.54
C LEU A 316 -20.40 7.62 7.05
N GLY A 317 -20.67 6.37 6.73
CA GLY A 317 -21.00 5.99 5.38
C GLY A 317 -21.94 4.79 5.35
N ALA A 318 -22.76 4.76 4.29
CA ALA A 318 -23.62 3.62 3.97
C ALA A 318 -23.61 3.37 2.47
N GLU A 319 -23.59 2.09 2.10
CA GLU A 319 -23.57 1.66 0.71
C GLU A 319 -24.56 0.52 0.52
N TRP A 320 -25.43 0.66 -0.45
CA TRP A 320 -26.29 -0.41 -0.94
C TRP A 320 -25.83 -0.81 -2.35
N GLU A 321 -25.60 -2.09 -2.56
CA GLU A 321 -25.09 -2.63 -3.81
C GLU A 321 -26.01 -3.70 -4.37
N HIS A 322 -26.24 -3.67 -5.68
CA HIS A 322 -26.87 -4.75 -6.46
C HIS A 322 -25.91 -5.19 -7.57
N ARG A 323 -25.35 -6.40 -7.44
CA ARG A 323 -24.22 -6.91 -8.25
C ARG A 323 -24.61 -7.51 -9.60
N ASN A 324 -25.91 -7.66 -9.88
CA ASN A 324 -26.38 -8.30 -11.11
C ASN A 324 -27.65 -7.64 -11.65
N VAL A 325 -27.54 -6.40 -12.08
CA VAL A 325 -28.68 -5.69 -12.70
C VAL A 325 -28.94 -6.26 -14.10
N GLY A 326 -30.13 -6.83 -14.28
CA GLY A 326 -30.59 -7.37 -15.55
C GLY A 326 -29.83 -8.63 -16.04
N GLY A 327 -29.27 -9.43 -15.11
CA GLY A 327 -28.59 -10.69 -15.46
C GLY A 327 -27.21 -10.55 -16.09
N ARG A 328 -26.72 -9.33 -16.31
CA ARG A 328 -25.51 -9.04 -17.11
C ARG A 328 -24.27 -8.71 -16.28
N ALA A 329 -24.23 -9.12 -15.01
CA ALA A 329 -23.17 -8.81 -14.04
C ALA A 329 -22.91 -7.29 -13.89
N ARG A 330 -23.89 -6.42 -14.17
CA ARG A 330 -23.83 -4.99 -13.93
C ARG A 330 -23.99 -4.73 -12.45
N THR A 331 -23.19 -3.80 -11.92
CA THR A 331 -23.29 -3.41 -10.52
C THR A 331 -23.92 -2.03 -10.40
N LEU A 332 -25.00 -1.94 -9.63
CA LEU A 332 -25.58 -0.68 -9.19
C LEU A 332 -25.18 -0.47 -7.73
N LEU A 333 -24.53 0.64 -7.46
CA LEU A 333 -24.11 1.06 -6.14
C LEU A 333 -24.79 2.40 -5.80
N VAL A 334 -25.49 2.45 -4.67
CA VAL A 334 -26.00 3.68 -4.08
C VAL A 334 -25.20 3.92 -2.80
N SER A 335 -24.47 5.01 -2.75
CA SER A 335 -23.60 5.35 -1.63
C SER A 335 -23.90 6.72 -1.07
N GLY A 336 -23.77 6.84 0.25
CA GLY A 336 -23.79 8.08 0.99
C GLY A 336 -22.64 8.10 1.98
N THR A 337 -21.83 9.17 1.97
CA THR A 337 -20.72 9.37 2.91
C THR A 337 -20.75 10.77 3.45
N GLY A 338 -20.42 10.94 4.73
CA GLY A 338 -20.36 12.24 5.36
C GLY A 338 -19.30 12.35 6.44
N GLU A 339 -18.70 13.52 6.52
CA GLU A 339 -17.85 13.97 7.63
C GLU A 339 -18.58 15.11 8.33
N THR A 340 -18.74 14.98 9.64
CA THR A 340 -19.65 15.87 10.39
C THR A 340 -18.97 17.12 10.91
N GLY A 341 -17.63 17.18 10.93
CA GLY A 341 -16.86 18.21 11.66
C GLY A 341 -16.98 18.11 13.18
N ILE A 342 -17.83 17.21 13.71
CA ILE A 342 -18.03 17.04 15.15
C ILE A 342 -16.78 16.40 15.75
N LEU A 343 -16.29 16.94 16.88
CA LEU A 343 -15.05 16.54 17.55
C LEU A 343 -13.76 16.81 16.73
N GLY A 344 -13.85 17.44 15.55
CA GLY A 344 -12.67 17.85 14.75
C GLY A 344 -11.87 19.02 15.34
N GLY A 345 -12.40 19.71 16.34
CA GLY A 345 -11.86 20.95 16.89
C GLY A 345 -10.48 20.87 17.56
N PHE A 346 -9.97 19.68 17.88
CA PHE A 346 -8.60 19.52 18.45
C PHE A 346 -7.48 19.91 17.47
N ALA A 347 -7.77 19.92 16.15
CA ALA A 347 -6.80 20.28 15.11
C ALA A 347 -7.15 21.59 14.37
N GLY A 348 -8.19 22.32 14.82
CA GLY A 348 -8.61 23.57 14.19
C GLY A 348 -9.36 23.39 12.86
N SER A 349 -9.75 22.17 12.49
CA SER A 349 -10.59 21.91 11.32
C SER A 349 -11.99 21.53 11.73
N THR A 350 -12.97 22.21 11.13
CA THR A 350 -14.42 21.93 11.28
C THR A 350 -15.03 21.58 9.94
N ASP A 351 -14.23 21.01 9.05
CA ASP A 351 -14.66 20.65 7.70
C ASP A 351 -15.85 19.70 7.76
N ARG A 352 -16.90 20.03 7.01
CA ARG A 352 -18.08 19.17 6.82
C ARG A 352 -18.15 18.75 5.36
N TYR A 353 -18.49 17.50 5.16
CA TYR A 353 -18.59 16.95 3.84
C TYR A 353 -19.75 15.96 3.81
N LEU A 354 -20.57 16.05 2.77
CA LEU A 354 -21.64 15.09 2.52
C LEU A 354 -21.66 14.80 1.02
N ARG A 355 -21.58 13.54 0.64
CA ARG A 355 -21.69 13.10 -0.75
C ARG A 355 -22.66 11.94 -0.88
N GLY A 356 -23.56 12.06 -1.86
CA GLY A 356 -24.41 10.97 -2.33
C GLY A 356 -24.11 10.65 -3.79
N ALA A 357 -24.06 9.37 -4.15
CA ALA A 357 -23.83 8.96 -5.53
C ALA A 357 -24.62 7.69 -5.87
N ILE A 358 -25.05 7.60 -7.12
CA ILE A 358 -25.64 6.39 -7.73
C ILE A 358 -24.71 5.99 -8.86
N SER A 359 -24.03 4.84 -8.73
CA SER A 359 -23.02 4.40 -9.69
C SER A 359 -23.49 3.13 -10.40
N LEU A 360 -23.53 3.17 -11.73
CA LEU A 360 -23.78 1.99 -12.56
C LEU A 360 -22.49 1.57 -13.23
N ARG A 361 -21.99 0.38 -12.88
CA ARG A 361 -20.83 -0.23 -13.52
C ARG A 361 -21.28 -1.25 -14.55
N GLN A 362 -20.86 -1.06 -15.80
CA GLN A 362 -20.95 -2.01 -16.88
C GLN A 362 -19.59 -2.71 -17.02
N PRO A 363 -19.42 -3.97 -16.59
CA PRO A 363 -18.24 -4.74 -16.93
C PRO A 363 -18.25 -5.04 -18.43
N PHE A 364 -17.09 -5.25 -19.00
CA PHE A 364 -16.97 -5.54 -20.43
C PHE A 364 -17.64 -4.50 -21.33
N LEU A 365 -16.86 -3.49 -21.72
CA LEU A 365 -17.25 -2.50 -22.73
C LEU A 365 -16.41 -2.75 -23.98
N PHE A 366 -16.75 -3.42 -24.99
CA PHE A 366 -16.01 -3.77 -26.21
C PHE A 366 -14.94 -4.84 -26.04
N VAL A 367 -14.06 -4.72 -25.04
CA VAL A 367 -12.97 -5.67 -24.75
C VAL A 367 -12.99 -6.10 -23.30
N SER A 368 -12.50 -7.33 -23.04
CA SER A 368 -12.37 -7.85 -21.70
C SER A 368 -11.38 -7.02 -20.88
N GLY A 369 -11.70 -6.75 -19.61
CA GLY A 369 -10.93 -5.89 -18.73
C GLY A 369 -11.28 -4.41 -18.82
N LEU A 370 -12.03 -3.95 -19.84
CA LEU A 370 -12.51 -2.58 -19.93
C LEU A 370 -13.92 -2.47 -19.37
N SER A 371 -14.12 -1.63 -18.37
CA SER A 371 -15.41 -1.33 -17.77
C SER A 371 -15.74 0.15 -17.83
N LEU A 372 -17.04 0.47 -17.88
CA LEU A 372 -17.55 1.83 -17.76
C LEU A 372 -18.29 1.97 -16.43
N VAL A 373 -18.01 3.04 -15.70
CA VAL A 373 -18.77 3.44 -14.51
C VAL A 373 -19.38 4.81 -14.77
N ALA A 374 -20.68 4.91 -14.70
CA ALA A 374 -21.39 6.19 -14.77
C ALA A 374 -22.00 6.49 -13.40
N SER A 375 -21.72 7.69 -12.86
CA SER A 375 -22.05 8.04 -11.49
C SER A 375 -22.60 9.47 -11.40
N PRO A 376 -23.91 9.68 -11.53
CA PRO A 376 -24.51 10.92 -11.02
C PRO A 376 -24.26 11.06 -9.51
N PHE A 377 -23.92 12.26 -9.09
CA PHE A 377 -23.61 12.56 -7.69
C PHE A 377 -24.11 13.95 -7.29
N GLY A 378 -24.31 14.10 -5.98
CA GLY A 378 -24.47 15.37 -5.31
C GLY A 378 -23.54 15.45 -4.11
N GLU A 379 -22.94 16.60 -3.91
CA GLU A 379 -21.98 16.85 -2.86
C GLU A 379 -22.27 18.19 -2.18
N TYR A 380 -22.17 18.22 -0.86
CA TYR A 380 -22.15 19.43 -0.05
C TYR A 380 -20.82 19.48 0.67
N ARG A 381 -20.18 20.64 0.65
CA ARG A 381 -18.91 20.90 1.30
C ARG A 381 -18.97 22.20 2.07
N ASP A 382 -18.43 22.18 3.28
CA ASP A 382 -18.21 23.34 4.12
C ASP A 382 -16.79 23.20 4.68
N ASP A 383 -15.83 23.75 3.99
CA ASP A 383 -14.41 23.64 4.33
C ASP A 383 -13.73 25.03 4.39
N TYR A 384 -12.42 25.04 4.49
CA TYR A 384 -11.62 26.27 4.56
C TYR A 384 -11.74 27.18 3.34
N ARG A 385 -12.27 26.69 2.22
CA ARG A 385 -12.40 27.46 0.97
C ARG A 385 -13.71 28.18 0.91
N ASP A 386 -14.78 27.43 1.10
CA ASP A 386 -16.14 27.91 0.93
C ASP A 386 -17.15 26.90 1.51
N ARG A 387 -18.38 27.36 1.62
CA ARG A 387 -19.56 26.51 1.74
C ARG A 387 -20.19 26.39 0.38
N SER A 388 -20.23 25.20 -0.18
CA SER A 388 -20.68 24.97 -1.54
C SER A 388 -21.40 23.66 -1.71
N TRP A 389 -22.18 23.58 -2.76
CA TRP A 389 -22.75 22.35 -3.28
C TRP A 389 -22.23 22.07 -4.68
N GLU A 390 -22.13 20.82 -5.04
CA GLU A 390 -21.76 20.38 -6.38
C GLU A 390 -22.67 19.23 -6.81
N ALA A 391 -23.22 19.28 -8.01
CA ALA A 391 -24.03 18.21 -8.59
C ALA A 391 -23.62 17.97 -10.03
N GLY A 392 -23.48 16.69 -10.41
CA GLY A 392 -22.98 16.37 -11.74
C GLY A 392 -22.98 14.88 -12.03
N ILE A 393 -22.23 14.53 -13.05
CA ILE A 393 -22.01 13.16 -13.47
C ILE A 393 -20.53 12.91 -13.72
N ASP A 394 -20.04 11.81 -13.20
CA ASP A 394 -18.73 11.22 -13.50
C ASP A 394 -18.95 10.02 -14.44
N ALA A 395 -18.23 9.97 -15.58
CA ALA A 395 -18.16 8.79 -16.44
C ALA A 395 -16.71 8.33 -16.50
N THR A 396 -16.44 7.11 -16.03
CA THR A 396 -15.07 6.58 -15.91
C THR A 396 -14.93 5.29 -16.70
N LEU A 397 -14.03 5.29 -17.65
CA LEU A 397 -13.52 4.08 -18.29
C LEU A 397 -12.36 3.53 -17.44
N VAL A 398 -12.43 2.26 -17.06
CA VAL A 398 -11.38 1.59 -16.29
C VAL A 398 -10.90 0.39 -17.08
N TYR A 399 -9.62 0.38 -17.45
CA TYR A 399 -8.98 -0.75 -18.08
C TYR A 399 -8.07 -1.47 -17.09
N GLN A 400 -8.44 -2.70 -16.75
CA GLN A 400 -7.70 -3.58 -15.82
C GLN A 400 -6.62 -4.34 -16.60
N ILE A 401 -5.36 -3.98 -16.40
CA ILE A 401 -4.21 -4.65 -17.05
C ILE A 401 -3.84 -5.94 -16.34
N GLY A 402 -4.12 -6.01 -15.05
CA GLY A 402 -3.84 -7.17 -14.18
C GLY A 402 -4.50 -6.99 -12.81
N PRO A 403 -4.32 -7.91 -11.89
CA PRO A 403 -5.00 -7.87 -10.58
C PRO A 403 -4.81 -6.56 -9.81
N LEU A 404 -3.62 -5.95 -9.95
CA LEU A 404 -3.18 -4.79 -9.17
C LEU A 404 -2.72 -3.62 -10.06
N ARG A 405 -3.15 -3.60 -11.34
CA ARG A 405 -2.76 -2.57 -12.32
C ARG A 405 -3.97 -2.13 -13.11
N ALA A 406 -4.29 -0.86 -13.04
CA ALA A 406 -5.39 -0.28 -13.78
C ALA A 406 -5.01 1.10 -14.34
N VAL A 407 -5.59 1.42 -15.49
CA VAL A 407 -5.58 2.77 -16.06
C VAL A 407 -7.03 3.20 -16.19
N SER A 408 -7.34 4.43 -15.80
CA SER A 408 -8.68 4.98 -15.90
C SER A 408 -8.69 6.34 -16.58
N LEU A 409 -9.72 6.57 -17.36
CA LEU A 409 -10.04 7.87 -17.95
C LEU A 409 -11.42 8.31 -17.45
N ARG A 410 -11.45 9.34 -16.63
CA ARG A 410 -12.68 9.94 -16.11
C ARG A 410 -13.02 11.20 -16.87
N ALA A 411 -14.26 11.32 -17.30
CA ALA A 411 -14.88 12.54 -17.74
C ALA A 411 -15.84 13.02 -16.66
N ARG A 412 -15.70 14.25 -16.19
CA ARG A 412 -16.56 14.87 -15.19
C ARG A 412 -17.22 16.10 -15.76
N VAL A 413 -18.52 16.25 -15.54
CA VAL A 413 -19.26 17.47 -15.78
C VAL A 413 -20.15 17.72 -14.59
N ALA A 414 -19.99 18.88 -13.96
CA ALA A 414 -20.75 19.25 -12.78
C ALA A 414 -21.02 20.76 -12.73
N LYS A 415 -22.08 21.13 -12.04
CA LYS A 415 -22.36 22.51 -11.64
C LYS A 415 -22.09 22.63 -10.16
N ARG A 416 -21.34 23.65 -9.78
CA ARG A 416 -21.04 24.00 -8.40
C ARG A 416 -21.66 25.36 -8.08
N GLY A 417 -22.34 25.46 -6.95
CA GLY A 417 -22.84 26.71 -6.40
C GLY A 417 -22.12 27.02 -5.11
N VAL A 418 -21.56 28.20 -4.98
CA VAL A 418 -20.96 28.71 -3.75
C VAL A 418 -22.02 29.44 -2.95
N LEU A 419 -22.23 28.98 -1.72
CA LEU A 419 -23.20 29.56 -0.80
C LEU A 419 -22.58 30.67 0.09
N GLU A 420 -21.29 30.48 0.41
CA GLU A 420 -20.54 31.39 1.24
C GLU A 420 -19.04 31.21 1.01
N TYR A 421 -18.35 32.27 0.74
CA TYR A 421 -16.90 32.31 0.67
C TYR A 421 -16.32 32.46 2.09
N ARG A 422 -15.36 31.60 2.46
CA ARG A 422 -14.72 31.64 3.78
C ARG A 422 -13.64 32.71 3.88
N VAL A 423 -13.06 33.08 2.74
CA VAL A 423 -12.04 34.11 2.66
C VAL A 423 -12.73 35.41 2.31
N GLY A 424 -12.78 36.33 3.24
CA GLY A 424 -13.44 37.62 3.09
C GLY A 424 -12.46 38.77 2.78
N GLU A 425 -13.00 39.95 2.53
CA GLU A 425 -12.24 41.16 2.21
C GLU A 425 -11.19 41.47 3.29
N GLY A 426 -11.54 41.25 4.60
CA GLY A 426 -10.62 41.46 5.72
C GLY A 426 -9.39 40.57 5.70
N ASP A 427 -9.51 39.31 5.27
CA ASP A 427 -8.41 38.37 5.21
C ASP A 427 -7.38 38.77 4.16
N PHE A 428 -7.84 39.35 3.08
CA PHE A 428 -6.99 39.79 1.96
C PHE A 428 -6.29 41.12 2.21
N ARG A 429 -6.96 42.03 2.89
CA ARG A 429 -6.32 43.28 3.35
C ARG A 429 -5.14 42.97 4.27
N MET A 430 -5.27 41.93 5.12
CA MET A 430 -4.15 41.43 5.93
C MET A 430 -3.02 40.86 5.08
N ALA A 431 -3.35 40.28 3.94
CA ALA A 431 -2.35 39.82 2.98
C ALA A 431 -1.61 40.95 2.25
N GLY A 432 -2.00 42.19 2.47
CA GLY A 432 -1.41 43.36 1.83
C GLY A 432 -2.00 43.66 0.47
N ILE A 433 -3.19 43.16 0.17
CA ILE A 433 -3.91 43.38 -1.10
C ILE A 433 -4.96 44.46 -0.87
N PRO A 434 -4.75 45.68 -1.36
CA PRO A 434 -5.76 46.70 -1.36
C PRO A 434 -6.85 46.37 -2.42
N ASP A 435 -8.08 46.78 -2.19
CA ASP A 435 -9.21 46.75 -3.14
C ASP A 435 -9.65 45.39 -3.67
N ILE A 436 -9.65 44.38 -2.79
CA ILE A 436 -10.08 43.01 -3.14
C ILE A 436 -11.60 42.84 -3.18
N GLY A 437 -12.37 43.82 -2.67
CA GLY A 437 -13.83 43.77 -2.71
C GLY A 437 -14.38 43.51 -4.09
N GLU A 438 -13.89 44.24 -5.11
CA GLU A 438 -14.28 44.02 -6.49
C GLU A 438 -13.91 42.63 -7.04
N VAL A 439 -12.83 42.03 -6.51
CA VAL A 439 -12.39 40.69 -6.93
C VAL A 439 -13.22 39.61 -6.26
N VAL A 440 -13.51 39.72 -4.96
CA VAL A 440 -14.40 38.80 -4.26
C VAL A 440 -15.81 38.87 -4.87
N ASP A 441 -16.27 40.07 -5.19
CA ASP A 441 -17.56 40.27 -5.85
C ASP A 441 -17.57 39.74 -7.31
N SER A 442 -16.41 39.66 -7.95
CA SER A 442 -16.25 39.09 -9.31
C SER A 442 -16.13 37.55 -9.29
N LEU A 443 -15.91 36.92 -8.10
CA LEU A 443 -15.89 35.47 -7.99
C LEU A 443 -17.29 34.92 -8.26
N ALA A 444 -17.39 34.05 -9.24
CA ALA A 444 -18.67 33.52 -9.69
C ALA A 444 -19.34 32.67 -8.61
N ASP A 445 -20.56 33.00 -8.23
CA ASP A 445 -21.41 32.20 -7.33
C ASP A 445 -21.72 30.81 -7.89
N HIS A 446 -21.61 30.68 -9.23
CA HIS A 446 -21.85 29.45 -9.93
C HIS A 446 -20.66 29.13 -10.85
N MET A 447 -20.15 27.92 -10.72
CA MET A 447 -19.06 27.42 -11.55
C MET A 447 -19.47 26.17 -12.30
N VAL A 448 -18.99 26.04 -13.53
CA VAL A 448 -19.06 24.79 -14.29
C VAL A 448 -17.71 24.09 -14.15
N VAL A 449 -17.73 22.88 -13.65
CA VAL A 449 -16.57 22.00 -13.55
C VAL A 449 -16.66 20.98 -14.69
N SER A 450 -15.73 21.02 -15.61
CA SER A 450 -15.65 20.06 -16.71
C SER A 450 -14.19 19.67 -16.94
N ALA A 451 -13.89 18.39 -16.76
CA ALA A 451 -12.51 17.91 -16.83
C ALA A 451 -12.40 16.45 -17.32
N PHE A 452 -11.29 16.16 -17.98
CA PHE A 452 -10.81 14.80 -18.22
C PHE A 452 -9.64 14.49 -17.29
N THR A 453 -9.72 13.36 -16.57
CA THR A 453 -8.66 12.89 -15.68
C THR A 453 -8.17 11.53 -16.14
N LEU A 454 -6.92 11.42 -16.58
CA LEU A 454 -6.22 10.16 -16.82
C LEU A 454 -5.47 9.76 -15.56
N SER A 455 -5.76 8.58 -15.01
CA SER A 455 -5.11 8.09 -13.79
C SER A 455 -4.58 6.67 -14.00
N GLY A 456 -3.44 6.39 -13.39
CA GLY A 456 -2.88 5.05 -13.30
C GLY A 456 -2.85 4.56 -11.86
N THR A 457 -3.07 3.28 -11.65
CA THR A 457 -2.81 2.61 -10.36
C THR A 457 -1.90 1.44 -10.60
N LEU A 458 -0.75 1.44 -9.93
CA LEU A 458 0.20 0.36 -9.89
C LEU A 458 0.43 0.01 -8.43
N GLU A 459 -0.11 -1.13 -8.02
CA GLU A 459 -0.05 -1.59 -6.64
C GLU A 459 0.56 -2.98 -6.59
N ARG A 460 1.46 -3.20 -5.65
CA ARG A 460 2.06 -4.48 -5.33
C ARG A 460 2.35 -4.51 -3.83
N LEU A 461 1.34 -4.84 -3.05
CA LEU A 461 1.38 -4.92 -1.59
C LEU A 461 1.20 -6.37 -1.14
N ASP A 462 1.83 -6.71 -0.02
CA ASP A 462 1.59 -7.98 0.70
C ASP A 462 0.23 -7.98 1.41
N ASP A 463 -0.15 -6.85 2.02
CA ASP A 463 -1.45 -6.63 2.64
C ASP A 463 -1.98 -5.23 2.24
N PRO A 464 -3.21 -5.11 1.71
CA PRO A 464 -3.77 -3.82 1.32
C PRO A 464 -4.23 -2.95 2.51
N VAL A 465 -4.36 -3.52 3.73
CA VAL A 465 -4.82 -2.81 4.94
C VAL A 465 -3.65 -2.36 5.81
N ASP A 466 -2.66 -3.24 6.03
CA ASP A 466 -1.44 -2.96 6.80
C ASP A 466 -0.20 -3.42 6.02
N PRO A 467 0.19 -2.70 4.97
CA PRO A 467 1.28 -3.10 4.11
C PRO A 467 2.63 -3.04 4.84
N ARG A 468 3.39 -4.13 4.71
CA ARG A 468 4.75 -4.27 5.23
C ARG A 468 5.80 -4.40 4.13
N GLN A 469 5.40 -4.88 2.95
CA GLN A 469 6.25 -4.99 1.78
C GLN A 469 5.52 -4.59 0.53
N GLY A 470 6.25 -3.91 -0.38
CA GLY A 470 5.73 -3.55 -1.67
C GLY A 470 5.61 -2.06 -1.90
N PHE A 471 4.82 -1.68 -2.88
CA PHE A 471 4.64 -0.28 -3.24
C PHE A 471 3.28 -0.01 -3.86
N VAL A 472 2.88 1.26 -3.78
CA VAL A 472 1.75 1.85 -4.52
C VAL A 472 2.25 3.06 -5.27
N LEU A 473 1.80 3.23 -6.52
CA LEU A 473 2.08 4.41 -7.33
C LEU A 473 0.81 4.83 -8.07
N GLN A 474 0.41 6.09 -7.92
CA GLN A 474 -0.80 6.64 -8.51
C GLN A 474 -0.50 8.00 -9.19
N PRO A 475 -0.07 8.00 -10.46
CA PRO A 475 -0.04 9.20 -11.26
C PRO A 475 -1.44 9.62 -11.70
N SER A 476 -1.69 10.92 -11.78
CA SER A 476 -2.89 11.46 -12.40
C SER A 476 -2.59 12.75 -13.19
N LEU A 477 -3.24 12.87 -14.32
CA LEU A 477 -3.19 14.03 -15.21
C LEU A 477 -4.62 14.48 -15.46
N GLU A 478 -4.92 15.72 -15.16
CA GLU A 478 -6.25 16.30 -15.33
C GLU A 478 -6.16 17.55 -16.21
N ILE A 479 -7.06 17.63 -17.16
CA ILE A 479 -7.20 18.81 -18.03
C ILE A 479 -8.67 19.20 -18.06
N THR A 480 -8.94 20.50 -17.94
CA THR A 480 -10.29 21.02 -18.16
C THR A 480 -10.72 20.82 -19.61
N ALA A 481 -11.98 20.46 -19.79
CA ALA A 481 -12.53 20.10 -21.09
C ALA A 481 -13.57 21.13 -21.53
N PRO A 482 -13.71 21.42 -22.82
CA PRO A 482 -14.71 22.37 -23.33
C PRO A 482 -16.14 21.83 -23.28
N LEU A 483 -16.41 20.83 -22.48
CA LEU A 483 -17.74 20.26 -22.25
C LEU A 483 -18.48 21.13 -21.23
N GLY A 484 -19.36 22.02 -21.69
CA GLY A 484 -20.14 22.90 -20.83
C GLY A 484 -19.42 24.19 -20.41
N PHE A 485 -18.35 24.58 -21.08
CA PHE A 485 -17.61 25.83 -20.84
C PHE A 485 -17.15 25.97 -19.38
N PRO A 486 -16.05 25.30 -18.98
CA PRO A 486 -15.55 25.32 -17.60
C PRO A 486 -15.21 26.75 -17.18
N THR A 487 -15.53 27.09 -15.93
CA THR A 487 -15.23 28.40 -15.36
C THR A 487 -13.72 28.59 -15.18
N ASN A 488 -13.01 27.51 -14.76
CA ASN A 488 -11.56 27.51 -14.59
C ASN A 488 -10.91 26.62 -15.64
N GLU A 489 -9.84 27.10 -16.27
CA GLU A 489 -9.09 26.39 -17.30
C GLU A 489 -7.68 26.09 -16.79
N TYR A 490 -7.33 24.80 -16.65
CA TYR A 490 -6.04 24.36 -16.14
C TYR A 490 -5.68 22.96 -16.64
N PHE A 491 -4.37 22.69 -16.60
CA PHE A 491 -3.81 21.35 -16.61
C PHE A 491 -3.19 21.05 -15.25
N LYS A 492 -3.49 19.90 -14.67
CA LYS A 492 -3.01 19.47 -13.36
C LYS A 492 -2.33 18.12 -13.45
N ALA A 493 -1.10 18.02 -12.94
CA ALA A 493 -0.36 16.78 -12.82
C ALA A 493 -0.12 16.48 -11.34
N GLU A 494 -0.46 15.29 -10.91
CA GLU A 494 -0.21 14.82 -9.55
C GLU A 494 0.40 13.42 -9.55
N LEU A 495 1.27 13.16 -8.59
CA LEU A 495 1.86 11.88 -8.32
C LEU A 495 1.75 11.59 -6.81
N TRP A 496 1.17 10.46 -6.48
CA TRP A 496 1.22 9.89 -5.15
C TRP A 496 1.90 8.53 -5.19
N GLY A 497 2.78 8.26 -4.24
CA GLY A 497 3.44 6.97 -4.13
C GLY A 497 3.81 6.64 -2.70
N SER A 498 3.79 5.35 -2.38
CA SER A 498 4.26 4.80 -1.11
C SER A 498 5.06 3.53 -1.34
N LEU A 499 6.13 3.36 -0.58
CA LEU A 499 7.01 2.20 -0.58
C LEU A 499 7.07 1.62 0.83
N PHE A 500 6.96 0.30 0.94
CA PHE A 500 7.03 -0.42 2.21
C PHE A 500 8.11 -1.50 2.13
N HIS A 501 8.91 -1.59 3.15
CA HIS A 501 9.96 -2.60 3.24
C HIS A 501 10.16 -3.05 4.68
N THR A 502 10.31 -4.35 4.89
CA THR A 502 10.65 -4.94 6.20
C THR A 502 12.15 -5.19 6.26
N LEU A 503 12.86 -4.48 7.14
CA LEU A 503 14.32 -4.59 7.29
C LEU A 503 14.74 -5.85 8.05
N ARG A 504 14.00 -6.24 9.05
CA ARG A 504 14.13 -7.47 9.83
C ARG A 504 12.73 -7.92 10.19
N SER A 505 12.56 -9.16 10.62
CA SER A 505 11.25 -9.80 10.85
C SER A 505 10.19 -8.94 11.57
N ARG A 506 10.56 -7.79 12.12
CA ARG A 506 9.68 -6.92 12.93
C ARG A 506 9.85 -5.42 12.74
N ILE A 507 10.84 -4.95 11.99
CA ILE A 507 11.05 -3.51 11.77
C ILE A 507 10.64 -3.20 10.34
N GLY A 508 9.56 -2.45 10.18
CA GLY A 508 9.08 -1.94 8.91
C GLY A 508 9.61 -0.54 8.63
N VAL A 509 9.90 -0.24 7.38
CA VAL A 509 10.18 1.12 6.88
C VAL A 509 9.13 1.44 5.83
N ALA A 510 8.50 2.59 5.96
CA ALA A 510 7.60 3.13 4.95
C ALA A 510 8.13 4.48 4.47
N ALA A 511 8.01 4.73 3.18
CA ALA A 511 8.31 6.04 2.58
C ALA A 511 7.13 6.46 1.72
N ASN A 512 6.79 7.74 1.74
CA ASN A 512 5.75 8.29 0.89
C ASN A 512 6.25 9.54 0.16
N LEU A 513 5.64 9.81 -1.00
CA LEU A 513 5.89 10.99 -1.80
C LEU A 513 4.58 11.48 -2.42
N ARG A 514 4.35 12.77 -2.33
CA ARG A 514 3.27 13.46 -3.05
C ARG A 514 3.87 14.65 -3.78
N ALA A 515 3.61 14.75 -5.06
CA ALA A 515 4.02 15.88 -5.88
C ALA A 515 2.85 16.31 -6.75
N GLY A 516 2.72 17.59 -7.00
CA GLY A 516 1.66 18.09 -7.86
C GLY A 516 1.97 19.48 -8.38
N ARG A 517 1.44 19.77 -9.56
CA ARG A 517 1.50 21.10 -10.18
C ARG A 517 0.25 21.39 -11.00
N VAL A 518 -0.23 22.61 -10.87
CA VAL A 518 -1.33 23.19 -11.65
C VAL A 518 -0.73 24.19 -12.63
N PHE A 519 -1.11 24.08 -13.87
CA PHE A 519 -0.73 24.97 -14.97
C PHE A 519 -2.00 25.62 -15.49
N PRO A 520 -2.31 26.85 -15.07
CA PRO A 520 -3.46 27.58 -15.60
C PRO A 520 -3.23 27.99 -17.05
N PHE A 521 -4.31 28.03 -17.81
CA PHE A 521 -4.32 28.54 -19.17
C PHE A 521 -5.65 29.26 -19.49
N GLY A 522 -5.78 29.84 -20.67
CA GLY A 522 -7.01 30.49 -21.10
C GLY A 522 -7.48 31.58 -20.15
N ASN A 523 -8.75 31.53 -19.77
CA ASN A 523 -9.38 32.51 -18.87
C ASN A 523 -8.86 32.49 -17.42
N SER A 524 -8.14 31.45 -17.04
CA SER A 524 -7.55 31.30 -15.69
C SER A 524 -6.13 31.87 -15.58
N VAL A 525 -5.62 32.48 -16.66
CA VAL A 525 -4.37 33.24 -16.63
C VAL A 525 -4.70 34.71 -16.40
N PRO A 526 -4.35 35.30 -15.24
CA PRO A 526 -4.63 36.70 -14.99
C PRO A 526 -3.82 37.59 -15.93
N PRO A 527 -4.29 38.84 -16.21
CA PRO A 527 -3.52 39.82 -16.96
C PRO A 527 -2.13 40.01 -16.34
N ALA A 528 -1.13 40.34 -17.17
CA ALA A 528 0.28 40.45 -16.76
C ALA A 528 0.55 41.45 -15.61
N GLU A 529 -0.37 42.38 -15.39
CA GLU A 529 -0.28 43.39 -14.32
C GLU A 529 -1.02 42.98 -13.03
N SER A 530 -1.74 41.84 -13.02
CA SER A 530 -2.51 41.42 -11.88
C SER A 530 -1.70 40.56 -10.90
N ASP A 531 -2.10 40.58 -9.65
CA ASP A 531 -1.43 39.84 -8.59
C ASP A 531 -1.59 38.33 -8.71
N GLY A 532 -0.49 37.59 -8.56
CA GLY A 532 -0.51 36.12 -8.54
C GLY A 532 -1.38 35.53 -7.42
N LEU A 533 -1.69 36.32 -6.40
CA LEU A 533 -2.64 35.91 -5.35
C LEU A 533 -4.09 35.86 -5.88
N LEU A 534 -4.47 36.71 -6.82
CA LEU A 534 -5.74 36.61 -7.54
C LEU A 534 -5.89 35.27 -8.24
N GLN A 535 -4.80 34.80 -8.86
CA GLN A 535 -4.78 33.50 -9.50
C GLN A 535 -4.99 32.34 -8.50
N ILE A 536 -4.41 32.44 -7.30
CA ILE A 536 -4.64 31.44 -6.24
C ILE A 536 -6.10 31.41 -5.84
N LEU A 537 -6.75 32.56 -5.77
CA LEU A 537 -8.15 32.68 -5.37
C LEU A 537 -9.11 32.15 -6.43
N GLN A 538 -8.87 32.48 -7.70
CA GLN A 538 -9.65 31.97 -8.82
C GLN A 538 -9.53 30.44 -8.92
N LEU A 539 -8.32 29.91 -8.71
CA LEU A 539 -8.02 28.49 -8.80
C LEU A 539 -8.08 27.75 -7.44
N ARG A 540 -8.64 28.35 -6.40
CA ARG A 540 -8.65 27.75 -5.04
C ARG A 540 -9.28 26.37 -4.96
N ASP A 541 -10.16 26.01 -5.90
CA ASP A 541 -10.77 24.68 -5.99
C ASP A 541 -9.76 23.60 -6.36
N VAL A 542 -8.72 23.99 -7.07
CA VAL A 542 -7.67 23.09 -7.58
C VAL A 542 -6.31 23.33 -6.95
N ASN A 543 -6.19 24.35 -6.08
CA ASN A 543 -4.97 24.65 -5.34
C ASN A 543 -4.49 23.46 -4.53
N LEU A 544 -3.18 23.33 -4.48
CA LEU A 544 -2.48 22.26 -3.76
C LEU A 544 -2.10 22.75 -2.36
N THR A 545 -2.43 21.96 -1.36
CA THR A 545 -2.11 22.20 0.06
C THR A 545 -1.32 21.04 0.62
N SER A 546 -0.61 21.25 1.74
CA SER A 546 0.15 20.22 2.44
C SER A 546 0.02 20.36 3.95
N GLY A 547 0.34 19.29 4.70
CA GLY A 547 0.21 19.16 6.14
C GLY A 547 -0.92 18.24 6.57
N GLY A 548 -0.83 17.73 7.78
CA GLY A 548 -1.82 16.82 8.36
C GLY A 548 -1.28 15.41 8.65
N PRO A 549 -2.11 14.55 9.23
CA PRO A 549 -1.70 13.22 9.71
C PRO A 549 -1.21 12.27 8.63
N LEU A 550 -1.64 12.47 7.38
CA LEU A 550 -1.31 11.63 6.22
C LEU A 550 -0.34 12.31 5.25
N ASP A 551 0.28 13.42 5.66
CA ASP A 551 1.19 14.20 4.83
C ASP A 551 2.39 14.63 5.68
N VAL A 552 2.57 15.92 5.99
CA VAL A 552 3.63 16.44 6.84
C VAL A 552 3.09 16.66 8.26
N ARG A 553 3.39 15.73 9.16
CA ARG A 553 2.73 15.60 10.49
C ARG A 553 3.12 16.68 11.51
N GLY A 554 4.07 17.54 11.20
CA GLY A 554 4.37 18.72 12.04
C GLY A 554 3.30 19.81 11.96
N TRP A 555 2.44 19.82 10.95
CA TRP A 555 1.41 20.81 10.71
C TRP A 555 0.01 20.21 10.79
N ALA A 556 -0.95 21.03 11.20
CA ALA A 556 -2.34 20.68 11.07
C ALA A 556 -2.70 20.53 9.58
N SER A 557 -3.85 19.92 9.29
CA SER A 557 -4.27 19.65 7.93
C SER A 557 -4.23 20.91 7.07
N ARG A 558 -3.55 20.83 5.92
CA ARG A 558 -3.43 21.88 4.90
C ARG A 558 -2.65 23.13 5.31
N LEU A 559 -2.17 23.24 6.54
CA LEU A 559 -1.54 24.46 7.09
C LEU A 559 -0.01 24.55 6.90
N LEU A 560 0.59 23.67 6.12
CA LEU A 560 1.97 23.83 5.69
C LEU A 560 2.02 24.77 4.49
N GLY A 561 2.76 25.87 4.59
CA GLY A 561 2.90 26.86 3.52
C GLY A 561 2.04 28.13 3.72
N PRO A 562 1.61 28.76 2.61
CA PRO A 562 0.90 30.04 2.64
C PRO A 562 -0.43 29.96 3.40
N LYS A 563 -0.65 30.89 4.31
CA LYS A 563 -1.84 30.97 5.16
C LYS A 563 -2.08 32.38 5.71
N VAL A 564 -3.30 32.68 6.06
CA VAL A 564 -3.74 33.93 6.71
C VAL A 564 -4.58 33.62 7.95
N PRO A 565 -4.63 34.48 8.98
CA PRO A 565 -5.62 34.37 10.03
C PRO A 565 -7.03 34.46 9.44
N GLU A 566 -7.93 33.59 9.86
CA GLU A 566 -9.35 33.68 9.50
C GLU A 566 -10.02 34.79 10.33
N VAL A 567 -10.54 35.80 9.66
CA VAL A 567 -11.21 36.92 10.33
C VAL A 567 -12.67 36.60 10.55
N GLU A 568 -13.07 36.44 11.79
CA GLU A 568 -14.45 36.22 12.18
C GLU A 568 -15.07 37.58 12.55
N ALA A 569 -16.25 37.88 11.99
CA ALA A 569 -17.02 39.07 12.39
C ALA A 569 -17.35 38.98 13.89
N GLY A 570 -17.00 39.99 14.63
CA GLY A 570 -17.26 40.03 16.10
C GLY A 570 -18.74 40.06 16.42
N SER A 571 -19.14 39.40 17.49
CA SER A 571 -20.47 39.48 18.09
C SER A 571 -20.44 40.53 19.18
N GLY A 572 -21.05 41.72 18.92
CA GLY A 572 -21.13 42.82 19.87
C GLY A 572 -21.15 44.19 19.17
N GLU A 573 -21.61 45.26 19.85
CA GLU A 573 -21.50 46.63 19.37
C GLU A 573 -20.51 47.43 20.23
N PRO A 574 -19.39 47.94 19.67
CA PRO A 574 -18.86 47.65 18.33
C PRO A 574 -18.24 46.25 18.21
N ALA A 575 -18.58 45.56 17.14
CA ALA A 575 -18.04 44.22 16.86
C ALA A 575 -16.55 44.31 16.47
N ALA A 576 -15.67 43.86 17.37
CA ALA A 576 -14.24 43.77 17.05
C ALA A 576 -13.97 42.46 16.31
N PRO A 577 -13.25 42.51 15.13
CA PRO A 577 -12.88 41.31 14.42
C PRO A 577 -11.96 40.43 15.27
N SER A 578 -12.15 39.11 15.20
CA SER A 578 -11.36 38.14 15.92
C SER A 578 -10.83 37.06 14.97
N ALA A 579 -9.76 36.36 15.34
CA ALA A 579 -9.26 35.23 14.61
C ALA A 579 -8.87 34.10 15.56
N SER A 580 -9.46 32.93 15.35
CA SER A 580 -9.21 31.72 16.15
C SER A 580 -8.28 30.73 15.48
N ARG A 581 -8.22 30.76 14.15
CA ARG A 581 -7.45 29.81 13.33
C ARG A 581 -6.81 30.47 12.10
N TYR A 582 -5.92 29.72 11.45
CA TYR A 582 -5.38 30.10 10.14
C TYR A 582 -6.16 29.41 9.01
N LEU A 583 -6.37 30.14 7.92
CA LEU A 583 -6.87 29.62 6.64
C LEU A 583 -5.69 29.30 5.72
N PRO A 584 -5.65 28.09 5.12
CA PRO A 584 -4.66 27.78 4.10
C PRO A 584 -5.02 28.46 2.76
N LEU A 585 -4.06 29.11 2.15
CA LEU A 585 -4.20 29.65 0.80
C LEU A 585 -3.82 28.62 -0.27
N GLY A 586 -2.91 27.68 0.06
CA GLY A 586 -2.39 26.73 -0.88
C GLY A 586 -1.46 27.33 -1.91
N GLY A 587 -1.26 26.63 -3.02
CA GLY A 587 -0.40 27.08 -4.13
C GLY A 587 -0.59 26.26 -5.38
N LEU A 588 0.10 26.63 -6.45
CA LEU A 588 0.01 25.94 -7.74
C LEU A 588 1.00 24.78 -7.89
N ALA A 589 1.92 24.62 -6.96
CA ALA A 589 2.79 23.46 -6.91
C ALA A 589 3.01 22.99 -5.47
N ARG A 590 3.19 21.69 -5.29
CA ARG A 590 3.58 21.08 -4.01
C ARG A 590 4.53 19.92 -4.21
N ILE A 591 5.36 19.70 -3.22
CA ILE A 591 6.04 18.44 -2.98
C ILE A 591 6.00 18.16 -1.49
N SER A 592 5.68 16.95 -1.12
CA SER A 592 5.75 16.50 0.28
C SER A 592 6.07 15.01 0.32
N GLY A 593 6.65 14.58 1.42
CA GLY A 593 6.95 13.18 1.62
C GLY A 593 7.58 12.94 2.98
N GLY A 594 7.73 11.66 3.33
CA GLY A 594 8.30 11.29 4.61
C GLY A 594 8.80 9.87 4.62
N VAL A 595 9.58 9.57 5.64
CA VAL A 595 10.05 8.24 5.96
C VAL A 595 9.61 7.90 7.38
N GLU A 596 9.09 6.70 7.56
CA GLU A 596 8.59 6.20 8.83
C GLU A 596 9.23 4.84 9.13
N VAL A 597 9.71 4.68 10.36
CA VAL A 597 10.19 3.42 10.89
C VAL A 597 9.13 2.91 11.86
N ARG A 598 8.62 1.70 11.63
CA ARG A 598 7.62 1.01 12.46
C ARG A 598 8.29 -0.14 13.21
N PHE A 599 7.94 -0.28 14.47
CA PHE A 599 8.48 -1.34 15.30
C PHE A 599 7.43 -1.83 16.30
N PRO A 600 7.43 -3.11 16.66
CA PRO A 600 6.52 -3.62 17.67
C PRO A 600 6.84 -2.97 19.02
N PHE A 601 5.80 -2.52 19.72
CA PHE A 601 5.92 -1.91 21.04
C PHE A 601 5.03 -2.67 22.07
N PRO A 602 5.34 -3.93 22.37
CA PRO A 602 4.47 -4.84 23.12
C PRO A 602 4.41 -4.56 24.62
N VAL A 603 4.99 -3.45 25.09
CA VAL A 603 5.07 -3.12 26.52
C VAL A 603 3.71 -2.86 27.14
N LEU A 604 2.78 -2.23 26.40
CA LEU A 604 1.47 -1.82 26.90
C LEU A 604 0.35 -2.77 26.46
N ALA A 605 0.44 -3.35 25.26
CA ALA A 605 -0.55 -4.31 24.76
C ALA A 605 0.03 -5.17 23.65
N SER A 606 -0.46 -6.41 23.49
CA SER A 606 -0.17 -7.24 22.33
C SER A 606 -0.78 -6.60 21.09
N GLY A 607 0.06 -6.34 20.07
CA GLY A 607 -0.38 -5.65 18.82
C GLY A 607 -0.18 -4.15 18.82
N LEU A 608 0.40 -3.56 19.87
CA LEU A 608 0.81 -2.14 19.86
C LEU A 608 2.09 -1.98 19.03
N GLU A 609 2.08 -1.01 18.13
CA GLU A 609 3.23 -0.63 17.31
C GLU A 609 3.66 0.81 17.62
N GLY A 610 4.97 1.01 17.75
CA GLY A 610 5.57 2.33 17.77
C GLY A 610 5.97 2.75 16.37
N HIS A 611 5.93 4.06 16.10
CA HIS A 611 6.48 4.62 14.87
C HIS A 611 7.25 5.90 15.15
N LEU A 612 8.34 6.09 14.41
CA LEU A 612 9.12 7.32 14.34
C LEU A 612 9.17 7.80 12.90
N PHE A 613 9.13 9.10 12.68
CA PHE A 613 9.09 9.64 11.34
C PHE A 613 9.91 10.89 11.15
N LEU A 614 10.28 11.14 9.90
CA LEU A 614 10.83 12.39 9.39
C LEU A 614 10.04 12.74 8.13
N ASP A 615 9.33 13.87 8.17
CA ASP A 615 8.54 14.37 7.06
C ASP A 615 9.08 15.72 6.57
N GLY A 616 8.88 16.00 5.29
CA GLY A 616 9.21 17.28 4.70
C GLY A 616 8.28 17.65 3.56
N GLY A 617 8.18 18.95 3.29
CA GLY A 617 7.34 19.40 2.19
C GLY A 617 7.47 20.89 1.90
N ARG A 618 6.95 21.27 0.74
CA ARG A 618 6.86 22.65 0.28
C ARG A 618 5.61 22.83 -0.58
N VAL A 619 4.97 23.98 -0.40
CA VAL A 619 3.90 24.48 -1.27
C VAL A 619 4.38 25.82 -1.83
N TRP A 620 4.34 25.94 -3.16
CA TRP A 620 4.76 27.17 -3.87
C TRP A 620 3.55 28.02 -4.19
N SER A 621 3.58 29.25 -3.69
CA SER A 621 2.67 30.30 -4.12
C SER A 621 3.15 30.85 -5.47
N PRO A 622 2.27 31.29 -6.37
CA PRO A 622 2.67 31.96 -7.61
C PRO A 622 3.27 33.34 -7.36
N ASP A 623 3.14 33.93 -6.17
CA ASP A 623 3.61 35.25 -5.87
C ASP A 623 4.50 35.31 -4.61
N ASP A 624 5.78 35.60 -4.80
CA ASP A 624 6.76 35.79 -3.73
C ASP A 624 6.74 37.22 -3.14
N ARG A 625 5.87 38.13 -3.66
CA ARG A 625 5.81 39.53 -3.21
C ARG A 625 5.15 39.71 -1.84
N TYR A 626 4.50 38.65 -1.33
CA TYR A 626 3.86 38.65 -0.01
C TYR A 626 4.57 37.73 0.98
N PRO A 627 5.80 38.09 1.42
CA PRO A 627 6.59 37.25 2.33
C PRO A 627 5.91 37.06 3.69
N GLN A 628 5.00 37.96 4.09
CA GLN A 628 4.21 37.80 5.32
C GLN A 628 3.23 36.63 5.24
N LEU A 629 2.74 36.24 4.06
CA LEU A 629 1.83 35.11 3.86
C LEU A 629 2.55 33.77 3.86
N SER A 630 3.76 33.74 3.31
CA SER A 630 4.61 32.55 3.24
C SER A 630 5.61 32.50 4.41
N GLY A 631 5.78 33.63 5.13
CA GLY A 631 6.93 33.84 6.01
C GLY A 631 8.21 33.99 5.20
N SER A 632 9.24 34.60 5.76
CA SER A 632 10.57 34.77 5.13
C SER A 632 11.25 33.48 4.68
N PHE A 633 10.64 32.33 4.89
CA PHE A 633 11.06 30.99 4.48
C PHE A 633 10.71 30.59 3.07
N ALA A 634 9.91 31.37 2.34
CA ALA A 634 9.75 31.17 0.89
C ALA A 634 11.11 31.16 0.17
N GLN A 635 12.12 31.79 0.76
CA GLN A 635 13.48 31.82 0.25
C GLN A 635 14.35 30.62 0.65
N SER A 636 13.98 29.79 1.65
CA SER A 636 14.86 28.79 2.26
C SER A 636 14.55 27.33 1.94
N GLY A 637 13.73 27.04 0.96
CA GLY A 637 13.69 25.71 0.36
C GLY A 637 12.65 24.73 0.84
N GLY A 638 12.17 24.69 2.07
CA GLY A 638 11.17 23.70 2.47
C GLY A 638 11.00 23.58 3.97
N TYR A 639 9.93 22.87 4.40
CA TYR A 639 9.59 22.64 5.79
C TYR A 639 9.87 21.18 6.16
N ALA A 640 10.29 20.94 7.39
CA ALA A 640 10.57 19.62 7.91
C ALA A 640 9.99 19.43 9.31
N SER A 641 9.58 18.22 9.61
CA SER A 641 9.13 17.79 10.93
C SER A 641 9.62 16.40 11.26
N THR A 642 9.74 16.12 12.54
CA THR A 642 10.01 14.79 13.07
C THR A 642 9.06 14.49 14.20
N GLY A 643 8.93 13.24 14.56
CA GLY A 643 8.06 12.86 15.65
C GLY A 643 7.88 11.36 15.76
N GLY A 644 6.91 10.99 16.53
CA GLY A 644 6.58 9.58 16.73
C GLY A 644 5.20 9.40 17.32
N GLY A 645 4.83 8.15 17.49
CA GLY A 645 3.54 7.82 18.05
C GLY A 645 3.36 6.33 18.27
N LEU A 646 2.15 5.99 18.67
CA LEU A 646 1.71 4.62 18.93
C LEU A 646 0.51 4.29 18.07
N GLY A 647 0.41 3.06 17.63
CA GLY A 647 -0.71 2.54 16.86
C GLY A 647 -1.11 1.16 17.34
N ILE A 648 -2.38 0.86 17.28
CA ILE A 648 -2.93 -0.46 17.56
C ILE A 648 -3.86 -0.88 16.43
N GLY A 649 -3.67 -2.09 15.91
CA GLY A 649 -4.58 -2.69 14.94
C GLY A 649 -5.88 -3.10 15.63
N THR A 650 -7.03 -2.69 15.07
CA THR A 650 -8.35 -3.10 15.53
C THR A 650 -9.17 -3.69 14.37
N PRO A 651 -10.24 -4.43 14.64
CA PRO A 651 -11.12 -4.96 13.58
C PRO A 651 -11.73 -3.88 12.67
N VAL A 652 -11.82 -2.63 13.15
CA VAL A 652 -12.33 -1.48 12.38
C VAL A 652 -11.23 -0.66 11.72
N GLY A 653 -9.98 -1.13 11.80
CA GLY A 653 -8.78 -0.47 11.27
C GLY A 653 -7.84 0.03 12.37
N PRO A 654 -6.64 0.48 12.02
CA PRO A 654 -5.66 0.93 12.99
C PRO A 654 -6.09 2.24 13.67
N ILE A 655 -5.88 2.32 14.97
CA ILE A 655 -5.98 3.56 15.76
C ILE A 655 -4.57 4.05 15.98
N ARG A 656 -4.26 5.29 15.59
CA ARG A 656 -2.93 5.89 15.74
C ARG A 656 -2.98 7.23 16.43
N ILE A 657 -2.09 7.41 17.41
CA ILE A 657 -1.82 8.67 18.08
C ILE A 657 -0.41 9.09 17.68
N THR A 658 -0.27 10.28 17.13
CA THR A 658 1.00 10.79 16.60
C THR A 658 1.26 12.20 17.10
N VAL A 659 2.49 12.48 17.50
CA VAL A 659 2.97 13.81 17.87
C VAL A 659 4.09 14.21 16.91
N GLY A 660 3.89 15.30 16.19
CA GLY A 660 4.85 15.91 15.28
C GLY A 660 5.50 17.14 15.89
N TYR A 661 6.78 17.34 15.63
CA TYR A 661 7.56 18.50 16.02
C TYR A 661 8.10 19.20 14.78
N LYS A 662 7.78 20.50 14.61
CA LYS A 662 8.26 21.35 13.52
C LYS A 662 9.74 21.69 13.73
N LEU A 663 10.60 21.27 12.80
CA LEU A 663 12.03 21.56 12.86
C LEU A 663 12.33 23.01 12.46
N ASN A 664 11.72 23.47 11.37
CA ASN A 664 11.89 24.79 10.79
C ASN A 664 10.54 25.47 10.48
N PRO A 665 9.74 25.81 11.53
CA PRO A 665 8.44 26.47 11.35
C PRO A 665 8.60 27.87 10.74
N SER A 666 7.59 28.29 9.97
CA SER A 666 7.48 29.69 9.56
C SER A 666 7.18 30.61 10.76
N PRO A 667 7.42 31.92 10.65
CA PRO A 667 7.04 32.85 11.69
C PRO A 667 5.57 32.78 12.11
N LEU A 668 4.63 32.58 11.16
CA LEU A 668 3.20 32.43 11.43
C LEU A 668 2.86 31.11 12.15
N ASP A 669 3.63 30.04 11.92
CA ASP A 669 3.40 28.76 12.59
C ASP A 669 3.49 28.84 14.11
N LEU A 670 4.31 29.77 14.60
CA LEU A 670 4.59 29.96 16.03
C LEU A 670 3.72 31.03 16.68
N ARG A 671 2.92 31.77 15.91
CA ARG A 671 2.13 32.89 16.41
C ARG A 671 0.65 32.57 16.52
N ASP A 672 -0.01 33.24 17.42
CA ASP A 672 -1.45 33.12 17.59
C ASP A 672 -2.16 33.94 16.50
N PRO A 673 -3.17 33.38 15.79
CA PRO A 673 -3.86 34.11 14.74
C PRO A 673 -4.58 35.37 15.24
N GLY A 674 -5.14 35.36 16.46
CA GLY A 674 -5.78 36.53 17.05
C GLY A 674 -4.80 37.65 17.37
N GLU A 675 -3.59 37.31 17.86
CA GLU A 675 -2.53 38.29 18.14
C GLU A 675 -1.98 38.90 16.84
N VAL A 676 -1.80 38.05 15.79
CA VAL A 676 -1.39 38.51 14.46
C VAL A 676 -2.42 39.47 13.86
N LEU A 677 -3.72 39.17 13.98
CA LEU A 677 -4.81 40.05 13.53
C LEU A 677 -4.79 41.38 14.27
N ALA A 678 -4.67 41.37 15.61
CA ALA A 678 -4.68 42.58 16.42
C ALA A 678 -3.50 43.53 16.03
N LEU A 679 -2.29 43.03 15.83
CA LEU A 679 -1.15 43.82 15.38
C LEU A 679 -1.36 44.38 13.98
N TYR A 680 -1.89 43.59 13.06
CA TYR A 680 -2.22 44.05 11.72
C TYR A 680 -3.23 45.21 11.73
N LEU A 681 -4.29 45.10 12.51
CA LEU A 681 -5.29 46.17 12.66
C LEU A 681 -4.73 47.43 13.31
N ALA A 682 -3.73 47.29 14.19
CA ALA A 682 -2.98 48.40 14.76
C ALA A 682 -1.98 49.06 13.83
N GLY A 683 -1.76 48.47 12.60
CA GLY A 683 -0.72 48.93 11.66
C GLY A 683 0.70 48.57 12.09
N GLU A 684 0.82 47.63 13.03
CA GLU A 684 2.11 47.12 13.53
C GLU A 684 2.56 45.90 12.73
N SER A 685 3.83 45.55 12.88
CA SER A 685 4.37 44.36 12.21
C SER A 685 3.79 43.10 12.84
N ILE A 686 3.21 42.20 12.02
CA ILE A 686 2.72 40.88 12.46
C ILE A 686 3.85 40.01 13.07
N LEU A 687 5.11 40.34 12.78
CA LEU A 687 6.27 39.65 13.35
C LEU A 687 6.57 40.06 14.80
N ASP A 688 5.95 41.15 15.28
CA ASP A 688 6.07 41.58 16.67
C ASP A 688 5.18 40.74 17.62
N ALA A 689 4.24 39.98 17.09
CA ALA A 689 3.49 38.96 17.84
C ALA A 689 4.46 37.95 18.49
N LYS A 690 4.24 37.63 19.74
CA LYS A 690 5.15 36.78 20.51
C LYS A 690 5.14 35.33 20.00
N PRO A 691 6.29 34.76 19.61
CA PRO A 691 6.35 33.37 19.21
C PRO A 691 6.08 32.44 20.39
N ARG A 692 5.25 31.41 20.19
CA ARG A 692 4.89 30.41 21.19
C ARG A 692 5.53 29.06 20.83
N ASN A 693 6.54 28.62 21.58
CA ASN A 693 7.23 27.36 21.33
C ASN A 693 6.32 26.11 21.44
N SER A 694 5.23 26.16 22.21
CA SER A 694 4.24 25.08 22.27
C SER A 694 3.61 24.77 20.90
N ARG A 695 3.52 25.76 20.01
CA ARG A 695 3.01 25.59 18.65
C ARG A 695 3.96 24.83 17.70
N ARG A 696 5.16 24.49 18.15
CA ARG A 696 6.04 23.56 17.43
C ARG A 696 5.47 22.12 17.41
N PHE A 697 4.69 21.78 18.44
CA PHE A 697 4.09 20.46 18.53
C PHE A 697 2.74 20.43 17.83
N GLN A 698 2.49 19.33 17.12
CA GLN A 698 1.21 19.03 16.50
C GLN A 698 0.78 17.61 16.90
N PHE A 699 -0.45 17.51 17.38
CA PHE A 699 -1.06 16.26 17.79
C PHE A 699 -2.04 15.76 16.70
N HIS A 700 -2.01 14.45 16.42
CA HIS A 700 -2.94 13.80 15.51
C HIS A 700 -3.49 12.53 16.13
N LEU A 701 -4.80 12.31 15.96
CA LEU A 701 -5.47 11.06 16.23
C LEU A 701 -6.16 10.60 14.93
N THR A 702 -5.93 9.37 14.52
CA THR A 702 -6.59 8.77 13.37
C THR A 702 -7.16 7.42 13.74
N VAL A 703 -8.35 7.12 13.22
CA VAL A 703 -9.04 5.84 13.37
C VAL A 703 -9.46 5.38 11.98
N GLY A 704 -9.08 4.17 11.58
CA GLY A 704 -9.33 3.64 10.25
C GLY A 704 -8.08 3.62 9.37
N ARG A 705 -8.23 3.60 8.04
CA ARG A 705 -7.09 3.54 7.09
C ARG A 705 -6.11 4.68 7.34
N ALA A 706 -4.87 4.33 7.63
CA ALA A 706 -3.82 5.29 7.99
C ALA A 706 -2.96 5.77 6.80
N PHE A 707 -3.27 5.30 5.57
CA PHE A 707 -2.56 5.69 4.33
C PHE A 707 -3.48 5.64 3.12
#